data_1d9d47fd08cd85c29c7874d976793507
#
_entry.id   1d9d47fd08cd85c29c7874d976793507
#
_cell.length_a   1.000
_cell.length_b   1.000
_cell.length_c   1.000
_cell.angle_alpha   90.00
_cell.angle_beta   90.00
_cell.angle_gamma   90.00
#
_symmetry.space_group_name_H-M   'P 1'
#
loop_
_entity.id
_entity.type
_entity.pdbx_description
1 polymer ?
#
loop_
_entity_poly.entity_id
_entity_poly.type
_entity_poly.pdbx_seq_one_letter_code
_entity_poly.pdbx_strand_id
1 'polypeptide(L)'
;MTSSIDLARPLDHLASQFERGLPMLFLGAGFSLAATNVSRTSAIPSVEELKKALWNLCFPGEEYSSSASLQNLYESGLRLHKKDTGDLLRGLLTVDSETLPEWYGSYFTMPWARIYTLNIDDLPRAASRRFALPRELHLISALRDHYDAPPHTGKPVLEVVHLNGDIDGIPDQVTFSTTQYAERLARPEPWYVRVVADLVSRPFVFVGTQLDEPALWQHIELRRQRGGRGVRELRPRSYLIVPSLDAARRSLLAEYNVDWLPLDAKAFEAQVLSELESVREPGLRTLQRQTGVSPFELRSIPLVSTLANFPAQASEFLIGEHPIWADIHDGRAVVRRCDEDVWLHVRDTSTFKDPKGVVVVTGTAGSGKSTELMRIALRLNAEGHSVGWLDSEGSLSPHEIRVGMRSTDAPAVLIIDDADMYGSELSSMIRELCLRPPYPLILVGVRSGRVDIVLHEKLLREVPVKEFAMPPLADSDIDNLLDVLDRENRLGLLRGKSRDEQRAAFRDQAGRQLLVAMIQATSGLRFEEKAVEELADLGDGARAYGLVAVASAYRFGLQRNEILLGLGESTNATLNTIDMLIRRHIVRVGHDGGIWARHRVIAEVIRDELQKLGTIKELLHGLAHVAATQVTPTLPRSARPWRLLRQVINHDFLIRVIGADAGRNLYGELEGLLRWDYHFWLQRGSLEVEVGDLDLAENFLNQARALAPTDFYV
;
A
#
# COMPACT_ATOMS: atom_id res chain seq x y z
N MET A 1 -40.70 20.13 -16.14
CA MET A 1 -39.79 19.68 -17.21
C MET A 1 -38.59 19.08 -16.54
N THR A 2 -38.57 17.76 -16.33
CA THR A 2 -37.42 17.03 -15.84
C THR A 2 -36.40 16.97 -16.98
N SER A 3 -35.38 17.83 -16.95
CA SER A 3 -34.23 17.66 -17.85
C SER A 3 -33.66 16.28 -17.59
N SER A 4 -33.53 15.44 -18.60
CA SER A 4 -32.85 14.18 -18.52
C SER A 4 -31.42 14.44 -18.02
N ILE A 5 -31.04 13.78 -16.92
CA ILE A 5 -29.68 13.88 -16.36
C ILE A 5 -28.76 13.23 -17.41
N ASP A 6 -27.75 13.96 -17.85
CA ASP A 6 -26.70 13.38 -18.71
C ASP A 6 -25.77 12.53 -17.85
N LEU A 7 -25.95 11.20 -17.89
CA LEU A 7 -25.17 10.22 -17.15
C LEU A 7 -24.01 9.63 -17.99
N ALA A 8 -23.90 9.92 -19.28
CA ALA A 8 -22.89 9.31 -20.13
C ALA A 8 -21.47 9.58 -19.62
N ARG A 9 -21.15 10.84 -19.30
CA ARG A 9 -19.84 11.24 -18.78
C ARG A 9 -19.51 10.67 -17.39
N PRO A 10 -20.43 10.67 -16.40
CA PRO A 10 -20.25 9.96 -15.14
C PRO A 10 -20.02 8.46 -15.30
N LEU A 11 -20.77 7.79 -16.17
CA LEU A 11 -20.63 6.35 -16.44
C LEU A 11 -19.25 6.00 -16.98
N ASP A 12 -18.80 6.68 -18.06
CA ASP A 12 -17.48 6.44 -18.65
C ASP A 12 -16.35 6.67 -17.65
N HIS A 13 -16.47 7.73 -16.86
CA HIS A 13 -15.47 8.03 -15.84
C HIS A 13 -15.44 6.95 -14.74
N LEU A 14 -16.58 6.59 -14.17
CA LEU A 14 -16.66 5.57 -13.13
C LEU A 14 -16.22 4.19 -13.63
N ALA A 15 -16.61 3.80 -14.86
CA ALA A 15 -16.16 2.56 -15.48
C ALA A 15 -14.63 2.46 -15.49
N SER A 16 -13.98 3.49 -16.04
CA SER A 16 -12.51 3.57 -16.07
C SER A 16 -11.86 3.51 -14.67
N GLN A 17 -12.48 4.14 -13.67
CA GLN A 17 -11.94 4.13 -12.32
C GLN A 17 -12.14 2.78 -11.62
N PHE A 18 -13.28 2.12 -11.82
CA PHE A 18 -13.54 0.78 -11.28
C PHE A 18 -12.62 -0.29 -11.85
N GLU A 19 -12.35 -0.28 -13.16
CA GLU A 19 -11.36 -1.18 -13.76
C GLU A 19 -9.96 -1.05 -13.10
N ARG A 20 -9.63 0.13 -12.62
CA ARG A 20 -8.37 0.43 -11.92
C ARG A 20 -8.41 0.17 -10.41
N GLY A 21 -9.56 -0.24 -9.85
CA GLY A 21 -9.75 -0.50 -8.42
C GLY A 21 -9.54 0.75 -7.54
N LEU A 22 -9.90 1.94 -8.05
CA LEU A 22 -9.66 3.20 -7.33
C LEU A 22 -10.85 3.72 -6.52
N PRO A 23 -12.14 3.54 -6.93
CA PRO A 23 -13.26 4.21 -6.28
C PRO A 23 -13.45 3.83 -4.82
N MET A 24 -13.82 4.83 -4.03
CA MET A 24 -14.25 4.71 -2.63
C MET A 24 -15.74 4.99 -2.53
N LEU A 25 -16.44 4.29 -1.67
CA LEU A 25 -17.84 4.58 -1.33
C LEU A 25 -17.91 5.28 0.02
N PHE A 26 -18.72 6.32 0.12
CA PHE A 26 -18.97 7.05 1.36
C PHE A 26 -20.46 7.14 1.61
N LEU A 27 -20.94 6.55 2.71
CA LEU A 27 -22.35 6.41 3.02
C LEU A 27 -22.77 7.37 4.16
N GLY A 28 -23.92 8.01 3.99
CA GLY A 28 -24.57 8.79 5.01
C GLY A 28 -25.99 8.29 5.33
N ALA A 29 -26.67 8.92 6.27
CA ALA A 29 -27.95 8.47 6.82
C ALA A 29 -29.04 8.24 5.75
N GLY A 30 -29.04 9.02 4.67
CA GLY A 30 -29.97 8.85 3.54
C GLY A 30 -29.84 7.52 2.82
N PHE A 31 -28.72 6.83 2.93
CA PHE A 31 -28.52 5.50 2.35
C PHE A 31 -29.37 4.44 3.04
N SER A 32 -29.54 4.50 4.37
CA SER A 32 -30.23 3.49 5.17
C SER A 32 -31.74 3.65 5.24
N LEU A 33 -32.31 4.78 4.75
CA LEU A 33 -33.75 5.12 4.90
C LEU A 33 -34.71 4.10 4.27
N ALA A 34 -34.29 3.32 3.30
CA ALA A 34 -35.11 2.29 2.66
C ALA A 34 -35.03 0.92 3.35
N ALA A 35 -34.19 0.76 4.37
CA ALA A 35 -34.08 -0.46 5.17
C ALA A 35 -35.09 -0.43 6.32
N THR A 36 -35.54 -1.62 6.72
CA THR A 36 -36.50 -1.78 7.85
C THR A 36 -35.70 -2.21 9.09
N ASN A 37 -36.12 -1.74 10.27
CA ASN A 37 -35.50 -2.17 11.51
C ASN A 37 -35.99 -3.58 11.95
N VAL A 38 -35.24 -4.21 12.86
CA VAL A 38 -35.54 -5.59 13.34
C VAL A 38 -36.92 -5.74 13.99
N SER A 39 -37.51 -4.65 14.49
CA SER A 39 -38.85 -4.66 15.04
C SER A 39 -39.92 -4.81 13.95
N ARG A 40 -39.55 -4.63 12.68
CA ARG A 40 -40.44 -4.62 11.49
C ARG A 40 -41.57 -3.62 11.60
N THR A 41 -41.46 -2.65 12.49
CA THR A 41 -42.50 -1.66 12.78
C THR A 41 -42.33 -0.37 11.98
N SER A 42 -41.07 -0.10 11.51
CA SER A 42 -40.77 1.11 10.75
C SER A 42 -39.50 0.91 9.91
N ALA A 43 -39.27 1.78 8.95
CA ALA A 43 -37.98 1.97 8.32
C ALA A 43 -36.93 2.45 9.35
N ILE A 44 -35.64 2.36 8.99
CA ILE A 44 -34.59 3.03 9.76
C ILE A 44 -34.92 4.52 9.85
N PRO A 45 -34.94 5.09 11.06
CA PRO A 45 -35.51 6.42 11.29
C PRO A 45 -34.68 7.51 10.59
N SER A 46 -35.37 8.48 10.04
CA SER A 46 -34.76 9.77 9.69
C SER A 46 -34.27 10.51 10.94
N VAL A 47 -33.45 11.51 10.77
CA VAL A 47 -32.95 12.37 11.87
C VAL A 47 -34.12 12.93 12.67
N GLU A 48 -35.22 13.34 12.00
CA GLU A 48 -36.37 13.93 12.67
C GLU A 48 -37.19 12.92 13.48
N GLU A 49 -37.33 11.70 12.98
CA GLU A 49 -37.97 10.60 13.72
C GLU A 49 -37.12 10.17 14.93
N LEU A 50 -35.82 10.13 14.78
CA LEU A 50 -34.90 9.84 15.88
C LEU A 50 -34.94 10.91 16.97
N LYS A 51 -35.04 12.20 16.60
CA LYS A 51 -35.23 13.31 17.54
C LYS A 51 -36.54 13.14 18.32
N LYS A 52 -37.63 12.79 17.65
CA LYS A 52 -38.93 12.54 18.31
C LYS A 52 -38.86 11.38 19.28
N ALA A 53 -38.21 10.28 18.89
CA ALA A 53 -38.04 9.11 19.76
C ALA A 53 -37.28 9.44 21.04
N LEU A 54 -36.16 10.16 20.91
CA LEU A 54 -35.34 10.62 22.04
C LEU A 54 -36.06 11.66 22.89
N TRP A 55 -36.83 12.55 22.27
CA TRP A 55 -37.68 13.53 23.01
C TRP A 55 -38.68 12.83 23.90
N ASN A 56 -39.43 11.87 23.34
CA ASN A 56 -40.44 11.12 24.08
C ASN A 56 -39.83 10.31 25.24
N LEU A 57 -38.58 9.85 25.10
CA LEU A 57 -37.85 9.18 26.17
C LEU A 57 -37.43 10.15 27.27
N CYS A 58 -36.88 11.30 26.90
CA CYS A 58 -36.30 12.25 27.86
C CYS A 58 -37.34 13.14 28.54
N PHE A 59 -38.43 13.48 27.82
CA PHE A 59 -39.41 14.48 28.23
C PHE A 59 -40.84 13.97 28.04
N PRO A 60 -41.24 12.85 28.71
CA PRO A 60 -42.55 12.26 28.53
C PRO A 60 -43.66 13.24 28.97
N GLY A 61 -44.58 13.52 28.06
CA GLY A 61 -45.71 14.43 28.33
C GLY A 61 -45.45 15.89 27.92
N GLU A 62 -44.26 16.26 27.46
CA GLU A 62 -44.01 17.58 26.89
C GLU A 62 -44.25 17.57 25.37
N GLU A 63 -44.74 18.70 24.83
CA GLU A 63 -44.95 18.86 23.40
C GLU A 63 -43.60 18.90 22.67
N TYR A 64 -43.50 18.11 21.58
CA TYR A 64 -42.27 18.02 20.82
C TYR A 64 -41.83 19.35 20.19
N SER A 65 -40.60 19.77 20.46
CA SER A 65 -39.98 20.95 19.82
C SER A 65 -39.06 20.54 18.69
N SER A 66 -39.42 20.90 17.46
CA SER A 66 -38.60 20.66 16.28
C SER A 66 -37.28 21.44 16.29
N SER A 67 -37.15 22.48 17.10
CA SER A 67 -35.92 23.25 17.28
C SER A 67 -34.86 22.53 18.11
N ALA A 68 -35.23 21.46 18.84
CA ALA A 68 -34.27 20.67 19.59
C ALA A 68 -33.25 20.00 18.64
N SER A 69 -31.95 20.09 18.95
CA SER A 69 -30.94 19.42 18.17
C SER A 69 -30.83 17.93 18.58
N LEU A 70 -30.50 17.06 17.62
CA LEU A 70 -30.26 15.65 17.91
C LEU A 70 -29.16 15.48 18.95
N GLN A 71 -28.10 16.30 18.85
CA GLN A 71 -26.98 16.29 19.76
C GLN A 71 -27.35 16.54 21.20
N ASN A 72 -28.21 17.56 21.44
CA ASN A 72 -28.67 17.87 22.79
C ASN A 72 -29.62 16.82 23.35
N LEU A 73 -30.50 16.27 22.49
CA LEU A 73 -31.42 15.20 22.90
C LEU A 73 -30.67 13.93 23.30
N TYR A 74 -29.65 13.57 22.50
CA TYR A 74 -28.82 12.41 22.82
C TYR A 74 -28.06 12.62 24.14
N GLU A 75 -27.44 13.79 24.35
CA GLU A 75 -26.75 14.14 25.60
C GLU A 75 -27.72 14.09 26.81
N SER A 76 -28.92 14.59 26.65
CA SER A 76 -29.95 14.52 27.71
C SER A 76 -30.31 13.06 27.99
N GLY A 77 -30.51 12.25 26.96
CA GLY A 77 -30.79 10.81 27.10
C GLY A 77 -29.67 10.07 27.84
N LEU A 78 -28.40 10.34 27.54
CA LEU A 78 -27.30 9.74 28.25
C LEU A 78 -27.21 10.13 29.72
N ARG A 79 -27.59 11.37 30.05
CA ARG A 79 -27.57 11.85 31.46
C ARG A 79 -28.77 11.38 32.28
N LEU A 80 -29.95 11.34 31.66
CA LEU A 80 -31.20 11.04 32.36
C LEU A 80 -31.55 9.55 32.32
N HIS A 81 -31.31 8.89 31.17
CA HIS A 81 -31.79 7.55 30.87
C HIS A 81 -30.82 6.73 30.05
N LYS A 82 -29.54 6.64 30.48
CA LYS A 82 -28.42 6.05 29.69
C LYS A 82 -28.77 4.68 29.12
N LYS A 83 -29.30 3.75 29.96
CA LYS A 83 -29.63 2.40 29.53
C LYS A 83 -30.76 2.39 28.49
N ASP A 84 -31.84 3.09 28.80
CA ASP A 84 -33.02 3.11 27.92
C ASP A 84 -32.72 3.81 26.60
N THR A 85 -31.87 4.85 26.62
CA THR A 85 -31.33 5.50 25.40
C THR A 85 -30.55 4.51 24.54
N GLY A 86 -29.69 3.70 25.16
CA GLY A 86 -28.94 2.67 24.44
C GLY A 86 -29.84 1.60 23.83
N ASP A 87 -30.82 1.12 24.60
CA ASP A 87 -31.75 0.09 24.14
C ASP A 87 -32.69 0.62 23.04
N LEU A 88 -33.17 1.86 23.17
CA LEU A 88 -33.94 2.55 22.13
C LEU A 88 -33.18 2.65 20.82
N LEU A 89 -31.96 3.14 20.87
CA LEU A 89 -31.11 3.31 19.67
C LEU A 89 -30.80 1.98 19.00
N ARG A 90 -30.45 0.93 19.76
CA ARG A 90 -30.23 -0.40 19.19
C ARG A 90 -31.51 -0.93 18.52
N GLY A 91 -32.65 -0.76 19.13
CA GLY A 91 -33.94 -1.19 18.55
C GLY A 91 -34.29 -0.46 17.24
N LEU A 92 -33.96 0.82 17.16
CA LEU A 92 -34.26 1.65 15.99
C LEU A 92 -33.25 1.49 14.85
N LEU A 93 -31.95 1.25 15.16
CA LEU A 93 -30.85 1.26 14.20
C LEU A 93 -30.35 -0.13 13.77
N THR A 94 -30.84 -1.20 14.39
CA THR A 94 -30.57 -2.57 13.93
C THR A 94 -31.44 -2.91 12.72
N VAL A 95 -30.78 -3.29 11.60
CA VAL A 95 -31.45 -3.57 10.33
C VAL A 95 -31.95 -5.02 10.27
N ASP A 96 -33.19 -5.22 9.78
CA ASP A 96 -33.71 -6.54 9.48
C ASP A 96 -33.13 -7.04 8.14
N SER A 97 -32.22 -8.01 8.21
CA SER A 97 -31.58 -8.58 7.03
C SER A 97 -32.54 -9.29 6.08
N GLU A 98 -33.66 -9.85 6.58
CA GLU A 98 -34.59 -10.61 5.74
C GLU A 98 -35.41 -9.71 4.80
N THR A 99 -35.73 -8.49 5.24
CA THR A 99 -36.51 -7.53 4.44
C THR A 99 -35.70 -6.52 3.66
N LEU A 100 -34.36 -6.59 3.76
CA LEU A 100 -33.47 -5.64 3.10
C LEU A 100 -33.66 -5.69 1.56
N PRO A 101 -33.99 -4.58 0.88
CA PRO A 101 -34.17 -4.55 -0.57
C PRO A 101 -32.98 -5.06 -1.38
N GLU A 102 -33.26 -5.78 -2.47
CA GLU A 102 -32.24 -6.44 -3.31
C GLU A 102 -31.19 -5.47 -3.89
N TRP A 103 -31.59 -4.25 -4.22
CA TRP A 103 -30.66 -3.25 -4.81
C TRP A 103 -29.51 -2.86 -3.86
N TYR A 104 -29.62 -3.06 -2.56
CA TYR A 104 -28.49 -2.86 -1.64
C TYR A 104 -27.32 -3.81 -1.94
N GLY A 105 -27.62 -5.02 -2.43
CA GLY A 105 -26.61 -6.00 -2.79
C GLY A 105 -25.62 -5.48 -3.85
N SER A 106 -26.11 -4.72 -4.83
CA SER A 106 -25.28 -4.14 -5.89
C SER A 106 -24.20 -3.22 -5.34
N TYR A 107 -24.48 -2.45 -4.28
CA TYR A 107 -23.46 -1.59 -3.67
C TYR A 107 -22.30 -2.37 -3.06
N PHE A 108 -22.55 -3.52 -2.44
CA PHE A 108 -21.52 -4.30 -1.77
C PHE A 108 -20.82 -5.30 -2.70
N THR A 109 -21.35 -5.50 -3.91
CA THR A 109 -20.69 -6.34 -4.94
C THR A 109 -19.73 -5.56 -5.84
N MET A 110 -19.88 -4.23 -5.95
CA MET A 110 -18.99 -3.39 -6.75
C MET A 110 -17.56 -3.35 -6.19
N PRO A 111 -16.54 -3.16 -7.06
CA PRO A 111 -15.13 -3.16 -6.67
C PRO A 111 -14.67 -1.85 -6.00
N TRP A 112 -15.31 -1.49 -4.91
CA TRP A 112 -14.85 -0.39 -4.06
C TRP A 112 -13.52 -0.74 -3.41
N ALA A 113 -12.60 0.21 -3.35
CA ALA A 113 -11.34 0.03 -2.64
C ALA A 113 -11.54 0.02 -1.12
N ARG A 114 -12.50 0.79 -0.63
CA ARG A 114 -12.97 0.84 0.77
C ARG A 114 -14.34 1.52 0.83
N ILE A 115 -15.09 1.22 1.88
CA ILE A 115 -16.33 1.92 2.23
C ILE A 115 -16.11 2.70 3.51
N TYR A 116 -16.48 3.97 3.51
CA TYR A 116 -16.60 4.80 4.71
C TYR A 116 -18.07 5.07 4.99
N THR A 117 -18.47 5.10 6.25
CA THR A 117 -19.84 5.45 6.62
C THR A 117 -19.88 6.33 7.87
N LEU A 118 -20.77 7.33 7.86
CA LEU A 118 -21.12 8.10 9.04
C LEU A 118 -22.23 7.42 9.85
N ASN A 119 -22.88 6.42 9.25
CA ASN A 119 -24.01 5.73 9.88
C ASN A 119 -23.54 4.81 11.00
N ILE A 120 -24.34 4.75 12.04
CA ILE A 120 -24.12 3.89 13.19
C ILE A 120 -24.88 2.57 13.05
N ASP A 121 -25.89 2.52 12.15
CA ASP A 121 -26.67 1.31 11.86
C ASP A 121 -25.79 0.16 11.35
N ASP A 122 -26.32 -1.07 11.45
CA ASP A 122 -25.63 -2.29 11.04
C ASP A 122 -26.00 -2.76 9.63
N LEU A 123 -26.44 -1.86 8.74
CA LEU A 123 -26.82 -2.19 7.37
C LEU A 123 -25.76 -2.99 6.61
N PRO A 124 -24.44 -2.68 6.68
CA PRO A 124 -23.43 -3.50 6.04
C PRO A 124 -23.42 -4.95 6.57
N ARG A 125 -23.61 -5.14 7.88
CA ARG A 125 -23.73 -6.47 8.51
C ARG A 125 -24.98 -7.20 8.03
N ALA A 126 -26.12 -6.51 7.95
CA ALA A 126 -27.36 -7.07 7.42
C ALA A 126 -27.21 -7.48 5.95
N ALA A 127 -26.53 -6.65 5.13
CA ALA A 127 -26.24 -6.96 3.74
C ALA A 127 -25.37 -8.21 3.59
N SER A 128 -24.33 -8.38 4.43
CA SER A 128 -23.48 -9.58 4.40
C SER A 128 -24.22 -10.88 4.79
N ARG A 129 -25.27 -10.77 5.59
CA ARG A 129 -26.14 -11.93 5.95
C ARG A 129 -27.11 -12.29 4.85
N ARG A 130 -27.63 -11.28 4.13
CA ARG A 130 -28.66 -11.49 3.11
C ARG A 130 -28.08 -11.85 1.75
N PHE A 131 -26.99 -11.22 1.33
CA PHE A 131 -26.47 -11.32 -0.03
C PHE A 131 -25.21 -12.17 -0.11
N ALA A 132 -25.06 -12.93 -1.20
CA ALA A 132 -23.82 -13.64 -1.52
C ALA A 132 -22.77 -12.65 -2.05
N LEU A 133 -21.99 -12.06 -1.15
CA LEU A 133 -20.99 -11.06 -1.52
C LEU A 133 -19.70 -11.72 -2.03
N PRO A 134 -19.04 -11.13 -3.07
CA PRO A 134 -17.78 -11.64 -3.62
C PRO A 134 -16.61 -11.40 -2.66
N ARG A 135 -16.76 -10.50 -1.70
CA ARG A 135 -15.78 -10.17 -0.65
C ARG A 135 -16.42 -10.26 0.71
N GLU A 136 -15.64 -10.62 1.72
CA GLU A 136 -16.07 -10.53 3.11
C GLU A 136 -16.02 -9.11 3.62
N LEU A 137 -17.03 -8.66 4.35
CA LEU A 137 -17.02 -7.32 4.92
C LEU A 137 -16.29 -7.33 6.27
N HIS A 138 -15.21 -6.54 6.35
CA HIS A 138 -14.53 -6.24 7.60
C HIS A 138 -15.05 -4.91 8.17
N LEU A 139 -15.84 -5.00 9.22
CA LEU A 139 -16.46 -3.84 9.86
C LEU A 139 -15.50 -3.25 10.89
N ILE A 140 -15.14 -1.99 10.73
CA ILE A 140 -14.20 -1.26 11.58
C ILE A 140 -14.92 -0.09 12.21
N SER A 141 -14.86 0.04 13.53
CA SER A 141 -15.30 1.24 14.24
C SER A 141 -14.13 2.17 14.49
N ALA A 142 -14.19 3.42 14.00
CA ALA A 142 -13.14 4.41 14.20
C ALA A 142 -12.93 4.80 15.68
N LEU A 143 -13.89 4.50 16.54
CA LEU A 143 -13.86 4.85 17.97
C LEU A 143 -13.38 3.73 18.88
N ARG A 144 -13.13 2.53 18.33
CA ARG A 144 -12.54 1.44 19.10
C ARG A 144 -11.02 1.46 18.95
N ASP A 145 -10.32 1.32 20.07
CA ASP A 145 -8.85 1.26 20.09
C ASP A 145 -8.29 -0.08 19.55
N HIS A 146 -9.17 -1.04 19.22
CA HIS A 146 -8.77 -2.34 18.73
C HIS A 146 -9.10 -2.48 17.25
N TYR A 147 -8.06 -2.65 16.46
CA TYR A 147 -8.17 -3.14 15.10
C TYR A 147 -8.15 -4.68 15.18
N ASP A 148 -9.31 -5.29 15.04
CA ASP A 148 -9.39 -6.73 14.92
C ASP A 148 -8.97 -7.15 13.51
N ALA A 149 -8.02 -8.09 13.41
CA ALA A 149 -7.63 -8.63 12.12
C ALA A 149 -8.87 -9.26 11.43
N PRO A 150 -9.03 -9.07 10.10
CA PRO A 150 -10.14 -9.67 9.38
C PRO A 150 -10.13 -11.20 9.56
N PRO A 151 -11.28 -11.84 9.65
CA PRO A 151 -11.36 -13.28 9.77
C PRO A 151 -10.77 -13.97 8.54
N HIS A 152 -10.00 -15.03 8.76
CA HIS A 152 -9.35 -15.82 7.71
C HIS A 152 -10.35 -16.76 7.02
N THR A 153 -11.17 -16.26 6.11
CA THR A 153 -12.18 -17.08 5.39
C THR A 153 -11.76 -17.51 3.99
N GLY A 154 -10.57 -17.12 3.54
CA GLY A 154 -10.10 -17.39 2.18
C GLY A 154 -10.77 -16.55 1.09
N LYS A 155 -11.68 -15.64 1.47
CA LYS A 155 -12.28 -14.66 0.56
C LYS A 155 -11.54 -13.31 0.62
N PRO A 156 -11.47 -12.56 -0.49
CA PRO A 156 -11.01 -11.18 -0.44
C PRO A 156 -11.86 -10.32 0.52
N VAL A 157 -11.26 -9.35 1.17
CA VAL A 157 -11.91 -8.52 2.17
C VAL A 157 -12.28 -7.15 1.60
N LEU A 158 -13.40 -6.59 2.04
CA LEU A 158 -13.80 -5.19 1.83
C LEU A 158 -13.92 -4.51 3.20
N GLU A 159 -13.05 -3.56 3.48
CA GLU A 159 -13.11 -2.77 4.71
C GLU A 159 -14.29 -1.79 4.67
N VAL A 160 -15.09 -1.79 5.72
CA VAL A 160 -16.20 -0.84 5.95
C VAL A 160 -15.93 -0.11 7.26
N VAL A 161 -15.62 1.18 7.18
CA VAL A 161 -15.19 2.00 8.32
C VAL A 161 -16.33 2.88 8.80
N HIS A 162 -16.83 2.60 9.99
CA HIS A 162 -17.83 3.41 10.69
C HIS A 162 -17.13 4.58 11.40
N LEU A 163 -17.16 5.77 10.79
CA LEU A 163 -16.43 6.95 11.28
C LEU A 163 -17.00 7.49 12.60
N ASN A 164 -18.30 7.38 12.82
CA ASN A 164 -18.98 7.85 14.04
C ASN A 164 -19.27 6.73 15.05
N GLY A 165 -18.58 5.59 14.92
CA GLY A 165 -18.87 4.40 15.71
C GLY A 165 -19.94 3.53 15.05
N ASP A 166 -20.21 2.38 15.65
CA ASP A 166 -21.17 1.39 15.17
C ASP A 166 -22.17 1.01 16.26
N ILE A 167 -23.15 0.18 15.89
CA ILE A 167 -24.22 -0.24 16.79
C ILE A 167 -23.73 -0.95 18.05
N ASP A 168 -22.61 -1.67 17.96
CA ASP A 168 -22.03 -2.39 19.11
C ASP A 168 -21.41 -1.41 20.12
N GLY A 169 -21.05 -0.21 19.68
CA GLY A 169 -20.49 0.86 20.52
C GLY A 169 -21.54 1.69 21.26
N ILE A 170 -22.83 1.53 20.97
CA ILE A 170 -23.91 2.26 21.65
C ILE A 170 -24.00 1.86 23.13
N PRO A 171 -24.12 2.82 24.05
CA PRO A 171 -24.25 4.27 23.86
C PRO A 171 -22.92 5.03 24.01
N ASP A 172 -21.84 4.41 24.40
CA ASP A 172 -20.62 5.10 24.86
C ASP A 172 -19.57 5.35 23.78
N GLN A 173 -19.52 4.49 22.76
CA GLN A 173 -18.50 4.52 21.70
C GLN A 173 -19.12 4.91 20.34
N VAL A 174 -19.96 5.95 20.36
CA VAL A 174 -20.57 6.55 19.18
C VAL A 174 -20.45 8.07 19.26
N THR A 175 -20.53 8.76 18.14
CA THR A 175 -20.47 10.23 18.07
C THR A 175 -21.81 10.78 17.66
N PHE A 176 -22.55 11.30 18.62
CA PHE A 176 -23.83 11.99 18.43
C PHE A 176 -23.86 13.36 19.12
N SER A 177 -23.26 13.48 20.33
CA SER A 177 -23.36 14.71 21.11
C SER A 177 -22.34 15.75 20.71
N THR A 178 -22.63 17.02 21.02
CA THR A 178 -21.70 18.14 20.81
C THR A 178 -20.40 17.95 21.59
N THR A 179 -20.49 17.37 22.79
CA THR A 179 -19.31 17.08 23.64
C THR A 179 -18.41 16.03 22.97
N GLN A 180 -19.00 14.95 22.46
CA GLN A 180 -18.26 13.90 21.74
C GLN A 180 -17.58 14.43 20.46
N TYR A 181 -18.27 15.29 19.71
CA TYR A 181 -17.65 15.97 18.55
C TYR A 181 -16.50 16.88 18.98
N ALA A 182 -16.66 17.65 20.05
CA ALA A 182 -15.60 18.54 20.55
C ALA A 182 -14.37 17.74 21.02
N GLU A 183 -14.54 16.63 21.70
CA GLU A 183 -13.46 15.73 22.11
C GLU A 183 -12.69 15.18 20.91
N ARG A 184 -13.39 14.78 19.85
CA ARG A 184 -12.77 14.30 18.60
C ARG A 184 -12.02 15.40 17.85
N LEU A 185 -12.56 16.63 17.85
CA LEU A 185 -11.92 17.77 17.23
C LEU A 185 -10.66 18.23 17.98
N ALA A 186 -10.58 17.96 19.28
CA ALA A 186 -9.43 18.31 20.12
C ALA A 186 -8.18 17.45 19.86
N ARG A 187 -8.33 16.27 19.23
CA ARG A 187 -7.26 15.31 18.96
C ARG A 187 -7.22 14.95 17.48
N PRO A 188 -6.03 14.66 16.89
CA PRO A 188 -5.96 14.10 15.56
C PRO A 188 -6.68 12.76 15.53
N GLU A 189 -7.70 12.66 14.69
CA GLU A 189 -8.46 11.44 14.49
C GLU A 189 -7.84 10.62 13.35
N PRO A 190 -7.21 9.46 13.59
CA PRO A 190 -6.47 8.72 12.58
C PRO A 190 -7.29 8.37 11.34
N TRP A 191 -8.56 7.99 11.55
CA TRP A 191 -9.44 7.62 10.45
C TRP A 191 -9.87 8.82 9.60
N TYR A 192 -10.09 10.00 10.19
CA TYR A 192 -10.36 11.20 9.41
C TYR A 192 -9.13 11.66 8.63
N VAL A 193 -7.93 11.53 9.20
CA VAL A 193 -6.68 11.75 8.47
C VAL A 193 -6.60 10.82 7.26
N ARG A 194 -6.98 9.55 7.42
CA ARG A 194 -7.01 8.56 6.34
C ARG A 194 -8.04 8.88 5.28
N VAL A 195 -9.29 9.19 5.66
CA VAL A 195 -10.36 9.61 4.72
C VAL A 195 -9.89 10.78 3.87
N VAL A 196 -9.29 11.80 4.48
CA VAL A 196 -8.81 12.99 3.74
C VAL A 196 -7.65 12.65 2.83
N ALA A 197 -6.76 11.71 3.21
CA ALA A 197 -5.72 11.21 2.34
C ALA A 197 -6.31 10.47 1.12
N ASP A 198 -7.30 9.62 1.35
CA ASP A 198 -8.00 8.91 0.28
C ASP A 198 -8.78 9.89 -0.62
N LEU A 199 -9.42 10.95 -0.07
CA LEU A 199 -10.10 12.01 -0.83
C LEU A 199 -9.18 12.76 -1.80
N VAL A 200 -7.92 12.90 -1.47
CA VAL A 200 -6.94 13.57 -2.35
C VAL A 200 -6.48 12.65 -3.48
N SER A 201 -6.42 11.34 -3.24
CA SER A 201 -5.78 10.38 -4.14
C SER A 201 -6.76 9.47 -4.91
N ARG A 202 -8.04 9.41 -4.51
CA ARG A 202 -9.03 8.49 -5.05
C ARG A 202 -10.37 9.16 -5.36
N PRO A 203 -11.09 8.72 -6.39
CA PRO A 203 -12.45 9.16 -6.64
C PRO A 203 -13.40 8.61 -5.57
N PHE A 204 -14.31 9.44 -5.11
CA PHE A 204 -15.36 9.07 -4.16
C PHE A 204 -16.74 9.11 -4.81
N VAL A 205 -17.59 8.19 -4.38
CA VAL A 205 -19.03 8.24 -4.59
C VAL A 205 -19.68 8.39 -3.21
N PHE A 206 -20.23 9.57 -2.95
CA PHE A 206 -20.92 9.89 -1.72
C PHE A 206 -22.42 9.65 -1.90
N VAL A 207 -23.03 8.83 -1.06
CA VAL A 207 -24.44 8.45 -1.19
C VAL A 207 -25.18 8.73 0.12
N GLY A 208 -26.27 9.48 0.03
CA GLY A 208 -27.16 9.74 1.16
C GLY A 208 -26.57 10.63 2.24
N THR A 209 -25.60 11.48 1.91
CA THR A 209 -25.00 12.48 2.80
C THR A 209 -25.02 13.86 2.17
N GLN A 210 -25.16 14.91 2.99
CA GLN A 210 -24.98 16.30 2.55
C GLN A 210 -23.51 16.76 2.61
N LEU A 211 -22.62 15.90 3.09
CA LEU A 211 -21.21 16.22 3.34
C LEU A 211 -21.01 17.43 4.27
N ASP A 212 -21.84 17.54 5.29
CA ASP A 212 -21.83 18.63 6.27
C ASP A 212 -21.13 18.25 7.58
N GLU A 213 -20.47 17.10 7.65
CA GLU A 213 -19.76 16.61 8.83
C GLU A 213 -18.60 17.53 9.24
N PRO A 214 -18.66 18.20 10.43
CA PRO A 214 -17.66 19.16 10.84
C PRO A 214 -16.26 18.59 10.98
N ALA A 215 -16.13 17.37 11.50
CA ALA A 215 -14.82 16.72 11.66
C ALA A 215 -14.14 16.45 10.31
N LEU A 216 -14.89 16.02 9.32
CA LEU A 216 -14.37 15.83 7.96
C LEU A 216 -13.84 17.15 7.37
N TRP A 217 -14.62 18.21 7.47
CA TRP A 217 -14.25 19.52 6.94
C TRP A 217 -13.06 20.13 7.67
N GLN A 218 -12.98 19.98 8.99
CA GLN A 218 -11.80 20.42 9.75
C GLN A 218 -10.53 19.75 9.22
N HIS A 219 -10.52 18.46 9.03
CA HIS A 219 -9.34 17.75 8.53
C HIS A 219 -9.02 18.11 7.09
N ILE A 220 -10.03 18.33 6.24
CA ILE A 220 -9.86 18.83 4.87
C ILE A 220 -9.17 20.21 4.89
N GLU A 221 -9.67 21.15 5.71
CA GLU A 221 -9.12 22.50 5.80
C GLU A 221 -7.73 22.54 6.43
N LEU A 222 -7.48 21.78 7.47
CA LEU A 222 -6.13 21.64 8.05
C LEU A 222 -5.12 21.14 7.01
N ARG A 223 -5.52 20.22 6.15
CA ARG A 223 -4.66 19.75 5.07
C ARG A 223 -4.46 20.80 3.98
N ARG A 224 -5.51 21.54 3.62
CA ARG A 224 -5.44 22.64 2.66
C ARG A 224 -4.48 23.75 3.09
N GLN A 225 -4.53 24.16 4.34
CA GLN A 225 -3.66 25.20 4.89
C GLN A 225 -2.18 24.82 4.85
N ARG A 226 -1.86 23.53 4.93
CA ARG A 226 -0.50 23.00 4.97
C ARG A 226 0.06 22.59 3.61
N GLY A 227 -0.79 22.28 2.64
CA GLY A 227 -0.41 21.72 1.33
C GLY A 227 -0.10 22.75 0.23
N GLY A 228 -0.16 24.06 0.51
CA GLY A 228 0.05 25.09 -0.50
C GLY A 228 -1.07 25.18 -1.54
N ARG A 229 -0.84 25.94 -2.64
CA ARG A 229 -1.85 26.27 -3.67
C ARG A 229 -2.42 25.06 -4.46
N GLY A 230 -1.76 23.90 -4.46
CA GLY A 230 -2.08 22.78 -5.34
C GLY A 230 -3.21 21.84 -4.90
N VAL A 231 -3.68 21.91 -3.65
CA VAL A 231 -4.61 20.87 -3.12
C VAL A 231 -6.02 20.91 -3.72
N ARG A 232 -6.48 22.09 -4.21
CA ARG A 232 -7.80 22.22 -4.85
C ARG A 232 -7.86 21.57 -6.23
N GLU A 233 -6.77 21.65 -7.00
CA GLU A 233 -6.70 21.17 -8.39
C GLU A 233 -6.39 19.68 -8.50
N LEU A 234 -6.01 19.05 -7.39
CA LEU A 234 -5.43 17.71 -7.37
C LEU A 234 -6.40 16.59 -6.97
N ARG A 235 -7.67 16.88 -6.71
CA ARG A 235 -8.64 15.86 -6.35
C ARG A 235 -9.17 15.13 -7.56
N PRO A 236 -9.25 13.78 -7.51
CA PRO A 236 -9.99 13.03 -8.52
C PRO A 236 -11.45 13.49 -8.53
N ARG A 237 -12.04 13.53 -9.72
CA ARG A 237 -13.46 13.78 -9.85
C ARG A 237 -14.25 12.77 -9.01
N SER A 238 -15.14 13.28 -8.17
CA SER A 238 -15.99 12.52 -7.26
C SER A 238 -17.46 12.88 -7.49
N TYR A 239 -18.38 12.08 -6.96
CA TYR A 239 -19.81 12.28 -7.19
C TYR A 239 -20.57 12.28 -5.88
N LEU A 240 -21.50 13.23 -5.75
CA LEU A 240 -22.45 13.30 -4.64
C LEU A 240 -23.84 12.89 -5.11
N ILE A 241 -24.41 11.86 -4.53
CA ILE A 241 -25.69 11.24 -4.89
C ILE A 241 -26.70 11.58 -3.80
N VAL A 242 -27.48 12.61 -4.03
CA VAL A 242 -28.60 13.04 -3.16
C VAL A 242 -29.70 13.66 -4.04
N PRO A 243 -30.99 13.47 -3.71
CA PRO A 243 -32.09 13.96 -4.53
C PRO A 243 -32.15 15.48 -4.65
N SER A 244 -31.72 16.19 -3.63
CA SER A 244 -31.73 17.65 -3.58
C SER A 244 -30.48 18.19 -2.91
N LEU A 245 -29.96 19.30 -3.44
CA LEU A 245 -28.81 20.01 -2.91
C LEU A 245 -29.00 21.50 -3.16
N ASP A 246 -28.77 22.32 -2.15
CA ASP A 246 -28.86 23.77 -2.30
C ASP A 246 -27.72 24.32 -3.17
N ALA A 247 -27.96 25.49 -3.79
CA ALA A 247 -27.03 26.10 -4.72
C ALA A 247 -25.69 26.51 -4.07
N ALA A 248 -25.71 26.94 -2.80
CA ALA A 248 -24.51 27.35 -2.09
C ALA A 248 -23.61 26.13 -1.82
N ARG A 249 -24.22 25.03 -1.36
CA ARG A 249 -23.51 23.78 -1.12
C ARG A 249 -22.95 23.19 -2.40
N ARG A 250 -23.72 23.19 -3.48
CA ARG A 250 -23.27 22.75 -4.80
C ARG A 250 -22.06 23.54 -5.29
N SER A 251 -22.07 24.86 -5.14
CA SER A 251 -20.95 25.71 -5.54
C SER A 251 -19.69 25.39 -4.73
N LEU A 252 -19.83 25.21 -3.41
CA LEU A 252 -18.73 24.84 -2.53
C LEU A 252 -18.12 23.48 -2.90
N LEU A 253 -18.95 22.47 -3.15
CA LEU A 253 -18.48 21.13 -3.50
C LEU A 253 -17.81 21.06 -4.87
N ALA A 254 -18.27 21.88 -5.82
CA ALA A 254 -17.64 22.00 -7.13
C ALA A 254 -16.19 22.48 -7.04
N GLU A 255 -15.84 23.34 -6.05
CA GLU A 255 -14.45 23.74 -5.78
C GLU A 255 -13.57 22.56 -5.38
N TYR A 256 -14.17 21.47 -4.88
CA TYR A 256 -13.49 20.25 -4.49
C TYR A 256 -13.60 19.14 -5.54
N ASN A 257 -13.99 19.48 -6.77
CA ASN A 257 -14.17 18.54 -7.89
C ASN A 257 -15.20 17.43 -7.58
N VAL A 258 -16.27 17.80 -6.84
CA VAL A 258 -17.40 16.91 -6.53
C VAL A 258 -18.61 17.33 -7.35
N ASP A 259 -18.99 16.49 -8.30
CA ASP A 259 -20.19 16.69 -9.14
C ASP A 259 -21.44 16.15 -8.44
N TRP A 260 -22.50 16.92 -8.44
CA TRP A 260 -23.77 16.49 -7.91
C TRP A 260 -24.62 15.76 -8.95
N LEU A 261 -25.11 14.57 -8.59
CA LEU A 261 -26.11 13.82 -9.34
C LEU A 261 -27.43 13.79 -8.54
N PRO A 262 -28.50 14.38 -9.04
CA PRO A 262 -29.80 14.48 -8.34
C PRO A 262 -30.57 13.14 -8.35
N LEU A 263 -29.98 12.10 -7.75
CA LEU A 263 -30.51 10.75 -7.65
C LEU A 263 -30.57 10.35 -6.17
N ASP A 264 -31.53 9.51 -5.81
CA ASP A 264 -31.45 8.75 -4.57
C ASP A 264 -30.59 7.48 -4.74
N ALA A 265 -30.35 6.76 -3.65
CA ALA A 265 -29.50 5.57 -3.67
C ALA A 265 -30.05 4.47 -4.59
N LYS A 266 -31.37 4.27 -4.62
CA LYS A 266 -32.02 3.27 -5.49
C LYS A 266 -31.93 3.65 -6.96
N ALA A 267 -32.19 4.92 -7.29
CA ALA A 267 -32.08 5.40 -8.66
C ALA A 267 -30.64 5.38 -9.18
N PHE A 268 -29.65 5.67 -8.32
CA PHE A 268 -28.24 5.56 -8.68
C PHE A 268 -27.83 4.10 -8.95
N GLU A 269 -28.30 3.16 -8.14
CA GLU A 269 -28.09 1.74 -8.41
C GLU A 269 -28.65 1.36 -9.79
N ALA A 270 -29.93 1.67 -10.02
CA ALA A 270 -30.62 1.25 -11.25
C ALA A 270 -30.09 1.93 -12.53
N GLN A 271 -29.60 3.17 -12.47
CA GLN A 271 -29.17 3.95 -13.64
C GLN A 271 -27.66 3.99 -13.85
N VAL A 272 -26.87 3.66 -12.82
CA VAL A 272 -25.41 3.75 -12.88
C VAL A 272 -24.74 2.44 -12.48
N LEU A 273 -24.97 1.88 -11.29
CA LEU A 273 -24.23 0.68 -10.85
C LEU A 273 -24.58 -0.55 -11.69
N SER A 274 -25.86 -0.73 -12.09
CA SER A 274 -26.27 -1.83 -12.98
C SER A 274 -25.67 -1.73 -14.38
N GLU A 275 -25.47 -0.53 -14.92
CA GLU A 275 -24.78 -0.34 -16.20
C GLU A 275 -23.27 -0.62 -16.11
N LEU A 276 -22.71 -0.59 -14.90
CA LEU A 276 -21.29 -0.84 -14.63
C LEU A 276 -21.00 -2.31 -14.26
N GLU A 277 -21.94 -3.23 -14.43
CA GLU A 277 -21.75 -4.66 -14.13
C GLU A 277 -20.55 -5.27 -14.87
N SER A 278 -20.30 -4.86 -16.11
CA SER A 278 -19.21 -5.37 -16.94
C SER A 278 -17.81 -5.08 -16.38
N VAL A 279 -17.65 -4.02 -15.60
CA VAL A 279 -16.35 -3.64 -14.98
C VAL A 279 -16.17 -4.22 -13.59
N ARG A 280 -17.17 -4.89 -13.02
CA ARG A 280 -17.13 -5.46 -11.68
C ARG A 280 -16.00 -6.50 -11.52
N GLU A 281 -16.01 -7.52 -12.37
CA GLU A 281 -15.00 -8.59 -12.34
C GLU A 281 -13.58 -8.09 -12.64
N PRO A 282 -13.33 -7.28 -13.69
CA PRO A 282 -12.02 -6.68 -13.92
C PRO A 282 -11.53 -5.86 -12.73
N GLY A 283 -12.39 -5.04 -12.14
CA GLY A 283 -12.06 -4.22 -10.98
C GLY A 283 -11.75 -5.06 -9.73
N LEU A 284 -12.52 -6.10 -9.44
CA LEU A 284 -12.22 -7.04 -8.34
C LEU A 284 -10.88 -7.73 -8.52
N ARG A 285 -10.54 -8.20 -9.74
CA ARG A 285 -9.21 -8.76 -10.02
C ARG A 285 -8.10 -7.74 -9.84
N THR A 286 -8.33 -6.50 -10.23
CA THR A 286 -7.35 -5.41 -10.03
C THR A 286 -7.16 -5.12 -8.55
N LEU A 287 -8.24 -5.05 -7.77
CA LEU A 287 -8.17 -4.90 -6.32
C LEU A 287 -7.45 -6.08 -5.66
N GLN A 288 -7.75 -7.31 -6.04
CA GLN A 288 -7.05 -8.50 -5.53
C GLN A 288 -5.54 -8.45 -5.79
N ARG A 289 -5.12 -7.95 -6.96
CA ARG A 289 -3.71 -7.73 -7.28
C ARG A 289 -3.10 -6.58 -6.46
N GLN A 290 -3.87 -5.52 -6.19
CA GLN A 290 -3.43 -4.34 -5.43
C GLN A 290 -3.48 -4.56 -3.91
N THR A 291 -4.52 -5.27 -3.44
CA THR A 291 -4.75 -5.55 -2.02
C THR A 291 -4.19 -6.92 -1.63
N GLY A 292 -3.41 -7.52 -2.49
CA GLY A 292 -2.79 -8.85 -2.27
C GLY A 292 -2.37 -9.14 -0.84
N VAL A 293 -2.61 -8.16 0.07
CA VAL A 293 -2.59 -8.36 1.52
C VAL A 293 -3.33 -7.22 2.23
N SER A 294 -4.30 -7.58 3.06
CA SER A 294 -4.71 -6.74 4.19
C SER A 294 -3.47 -6.39 5.02
N PRO A 295 -3.26 -5.12 5.43
CA PRO A 295 -2.11 -4.75 6.27
C PRO A 295 -2.06 -5.51 7.61
N PHE A 296 -3.04 -6.33 7.92
CA PHE A 296 -3.21 -7.03 9.19
C PHE A 296 -3.37 -8.56 9.08
N GLU A 297 -3.48 -9.12 7.86
CA GLU A 297 -3.26 -10.57 7.72
C GLU A 297 -1.78 -10.85 7.98
N LEU A 298 -1.51 -11.79 8.87
CA LEU A 298 -0.22 -12.48 8.91
C LEU A 298 -0.06 -13.12 7.53
N ARG A 299 0.73 -12.48 6.69
CA ARG A 299 0.97 -12.94 5.33
C ARG A 299 1.59 -14.32 5.40
N SER A 300 1.01 -15.27 4.69
CA SER A 300 1.67 -16.54 4.48
C SER A 300 2.92 -16.34 3.61
N ILE A 301 3.95 -17.14 3.87
CA ILE A 301 5.14 -17.14 3.03
C ILE A 301 4.75 -17.57 1.62
N PRO A 302 4.98 -16.74 0.58
CA PRO A 302 4.64 -17.11 -0.79
C PRO A 302 5.38 -18.38 -1.20
N LEU A 303 4.68 -19.35 -1.78
CA LEU A 303 5.28 -20.58 -2.27
C LEU A 303 5.66 -20.46 -3.74
N VAL A 304 6.83 -20.99 -4.10
CA VAL A 304 7.32 -21.00 -5.48
C VAL A 304 6.36 -21.75 -6.41
N SER A 305 5.71 -22.80 -5.95
CA SER A 305 4.66 -23.50 -6.69
C SER A 305 3.51 -22.61 -7.16
N THR A 306 3.19 -21.57 -6.38
CA THR A 306 2.17 -20.57 -6.73
C THR A 306 2.75 -19.47 -7.61
N LEU A 307 3.94 -18.96 -7.27
CA LEU A 307 4.59 -17.86 -8.00
C LEU A 307 5.00 -18.26 -9.42
N ALA A 308 5.44 -19.50 -9.62
CA ALA A 308 5.89 -20.01 -10.92
C ALA A 308 4.74 -20.37 -11.89
N ASN A 309 3.49 -20.35 -11.44
CA ASN A 309 2.31 -20.66 -12.25
C ASN A 309 1.65 -19.43 -12.91
N PHE A 310 2.27 -18.26 -12.83
CA PHE A 310 1.74 -17.08 -13.52
C PHE A 310 1.87 -17.23 -15.04
N PRO A 311 0.88 -16.68 -15.81
CA PRO A 311 0.96 -16.71 -17.27
C PRO A 311 2.22 -15.99 -17.73
N ALA A 312 2.86 -16.51 -18.79
CA ALA A 312 4.04 -15.91 -19.39
C ALA A 312 3.75 -14.43 -19.74
N GLN A 313 4.53 -13.54 -19.19
CA GLN A 313 4.50 -12.12 -19.53
C GLN A 313 5.68 -11.83 -20.46
N ALA A 314 5.50 -10.86 -21.37
CA ALA A 314 6.62 -10.33 -22.14
C ALA A 314 7.64 -9.73 -21.15
N SER A 315 8.90 -10.11 -21.29
CA SER A 315 9.99 -9.67 -20.43
C SER A 315 11.14 -9.13 -21.28
N GLU A 316 11.71 -8.05 -20.84
CA GLU A 316 12.91 -7.45 -21.40
C GLU A 316 14.15 -7.79 -20.55
N PHE A 317 14.15 -8.97 -19.92
CA PHE A 317 15.20 -9.47 -19.04
C PHE A 317 16.59 -9.35 -19.67
N LEU A 318 16.72 -9.73 -20.95
CA LEU A 318 18.01 -9.72 -21.67
C LEU A 318 18.57 -8.31 -21.96
N ILE A 319 17.76 -7.28 -21.77
CA ILE A 319 18.20 -5.88 -21.87
C ILE A 319 18.17 -5.16 -20.51
N GLY A 320 18.18 -5.94 -19.41
CA GLY A 320 18.40 -5.43 -18.05
C GLY A 320 17.16 -5.24 -17.20
N GLU A 321 16.03 -5.85 -17.55
CA GLU A 321 14.86 -5.94 -16.67
C GLU A 321 15.12 -6.97 -15.56
N HIS A 322 14.42 -6.82 -14.42
CA HIS A 322 14.45 -7.81 -13.34
C HIS A 322 13.91 -9.15 -13.83
N PRO A 323 14.55 -10.30 -13.52
CA PRO A 323 14.09 -11.61 -13.97
C PRO A 323 12.69 -11.93 -13.42
N ILE A 324 11.86 -12.53 -14.24
CA ILE A 324 10.60 -13.17 -13.87
C ILE A 324 10.75 -14.70 -13.93
N TRP A 325 9.85 -15.42 -13.28
CA TRP A 325 9.90 -16.91 -13.23
C TRP A 325 9.93 -17.56 -14.61
N ALA A 326 9.22 -16.98 -15.59
CA ALA A 326 9.22 -17.44 -16.97
C ALA A 326 10.59 -17.34 -17.64
N ASP A 327 11.42 -16.32 -17.32
CA ASP A 327 12.76 -16.17 -17.90
C ASP A 327 13.69 -17.33 -17.50
N ILE A 328 13.53 -17.82 -16.28
CA ILE A 328 14.31 -18.94 -15.76
C ILE A 328 13.81 -20.24 -16.36
N HIS A 329 12.48 -20.45 -16.36
CA HIS A 329 11.84 -21.66 -16.88
C HIS A 329 12.10 -21.84 -18.37
N ASP A 330 12.02 -20.79 -19.17
CA ASP A 330 12.21 -20.80 -20.63
C ASP A 330 13.68 -20.81 -21.07
N GLY A 331 14.60 -20.83 -20.12
CA GLY A 331 16.03 -20.90 -20.39
C GLY A 331 16.63 -19.61 -21.00
N ARG A 332 15.97 -18.45 -20.79
CA ARG A 332 16.54 -17.14 -21.15
C ARG A 332 17.67 -16.74 -20.21
N ALA A 333 17.62 -17.20 -18.98
CA ALA A 333 18.69 -17.00 -18.01
C ALA A 333 19.81 -18.04 -18.20
N VAL A 334 21.00 -17.56 -18.56
CA VAL A 334 22.18 -18.41 -18.81
C VAL A 334 22.59 -19.13 -17.53
N VAL A 335 22.86 -20.44 -17.65
CA VAL A 335 23.45 -21.24 -16.59
C VAL A 335 24.97 -20.98 -16.58
N ARG A 336 25.47 -20.55 -15.43
CA ARG A 336 26.87 -20.25 -15.20
C ARG A 336 27.55 -21.44 -14.51
N ARG A 337 28.88 -21.51 -14.65
CA ARG A 337 29.62 -22.60 -14.00
C ARG A 337 29.46 -22.60 -12.48
N CYS A 338 29.42 -21.41 -11.85
CA CYS A 338 29.24 -21.29 -10.40
C CYS A 338 27.87 -21.77 -9.90
N ASP A 339 26.85 -21.77 -10.77
CA ASP A 339 25.48 -22.17 -10.42
C ASP A 339 25.41 -23.67 -10.04
N GLU A 340 26.23 -24.52 -10.69
CA GLU A 340 26.27 -25.94 -10.40
C GLU A 340 26.90 -26.23 -9.03
N ASP A 341 27.90 -25.47 -8.62
CA ASP A 341 28.54 -25.65 -7.31
C ASP A 341 27.56 -25.33 -6.17
N VAL A 342 26.75 -24.28 -6.34
CA VAL A 342 25.69 -23.91 -5.37
C VAL A 342 24.61 -24.97 -5.35
N TRP A 343 24.15 -25.40 -6.53
CA TRP A 343 23.10 -26.41 -6.65
C TRP A 343 23.48 -27.74 -6.00
N LEU A 344 24.69 -28.26 -6.26
CA LEU A 344 25.15 -29.51 -5.68
C LEU A 344 25.13 -29.47 -4.15
N HIS A 345 25.60 -28.36 -3.56
CA HIS A 345 25.57 -28.19 -2.11
C HIS A 345 24.15 -28.11 -1.55
N VAL A 346 23.25 -27.35 -2.20
CA VAL A 346 21.86 -27.18 -1.78
C VAL A 346 21.13 -28.52 -1.88
N ARG A 347 21.29 -29.26 -2.98
CA ARG A 347 20.68 -30.57 -3.19
C ARG A 347 21.12 -31.55 -2.11
N ASP A 348 22.43 -31.64 -1.86
CA ASP A 348 22.98 -32.56 -0.87
C ASP A 348 22.46 -32.21 0.53
N THR A 349 22.31 -30.91 0.85
CA THR A 349 21.76 -30.48 2.14
C THR A 349 20.25 -30.75 2.25
N SER A 350 19.47 -30.55 1.16
CA SER A 350 18.00 -30.73 1.15
C SER A 350 17.56 -32.20 1.29
N THR A 351 18.43 -33.17 0.98
CA THR A 351 18.14 -34.60 1.09
C THR A 351 18.16 -35.11 2.54
N PHE A 352 18.67 -34.36 3.51
CA PHE A 352 18.66 -34.76 4.92
C PHE A 352 17.25 -34.61 5.53
N LYS A 353 16.93 -35.52 6.45
CA LYS A 353 15.65 -35.54 7.16
C LYS A 353 15.36 -34.22 7.95
N ASP A 354 16.42 -33.57 8.37
CA ASP A 354 16.40 -32.22 9.02
C ASP A 354 17.43 -31.33 8.29
N PRO A 355 17.07 -30.67 7.20
CA PRO A 355 17.98 -29.85 6.40
C PRO A 355 18.32 -28.56 7.15
N LYS A 356 19.19 -28.66 8.15
CA LYS A 356 19.61 -27.56 8.99
C LYS A 356 20.80 -26.85 8.37
N GLY A 357 20.62 -25.60 7.92
CA GLY A 357 21.75 -24.81 7.43
C GLY A 357 21.34 -23.53 6.71
N VAL A 358 22.33 -22.70 6.50
CA VAL A 358 22.19 -21.45 5.76
C VAL A 358 23.18 -21.42 4.59
N VAL A 359 22.65 -21.23 3.39
CA VAL A 359 23.44 -21.00 2.18
C VAL A 359 23.35 -19.54 1.81
N VAL A 360 24.49 -18.86 1.73
CA VAL A 360 24.58 -17.42 1.43
C VAL A 360 25.14 -17.26 0.03
N VAL A 361 24.37 -16.67 -0.86
CA VAL A 361 24.80 -16.30 -2.21
C VAL A 361 25.16 -14.82 -2.21
N THR A 362 26.44 -14.51 -2.36
CA THR A 362 26.94 -13.13 -2.34
C THR A 362 27.38 -12.64 -3.71
N GLY A 363 27.40 -11.32 -3.91
CA GLY A 363 27.86 -10.72 -5.16
C GLY A 363 27.49 -9.25 -5.27
N THR A 364 28.06 -8.57 -6.25
CA THR A 364 27.73 -7.17 -6.56
C THR A 364 26.27 -7.02 -7.06
N ALA A 365 25.79 -5.80 -7.13
CA ALA A 365 24.51 -5.51 -7.76
C ALA A 365 24.53 -5.92 -9.24
N GLY A 366 23.47 -6.60 -9.71
CA GLY A 366 23.40 -7.10 -11.10
C GLY A 366 24.30 -8.28 -11.44
N SER A 367 24.88 -8.98 -10.44
CA SER A 367 25.74 -10.16 -10.68
C SER A 367 24.97 -11.46 -10.98
N GLY A 368 23.65 -11.46 -10.91
CA GLY A 368 22.81 -12.64 -11.19
C GLY A 368 22.37 -13.45 -9.96
N LYS A 369 22.52 -12.94 -8.72
CA LYS A 369 22.10 -13.61 -7.48
C LYS A 369 20.64 -14.05 -7.51
N SER A 370 19.74 -13.11 -7.82
CA SER A 370 18.28 -13.39 -7.89
C SER A 370 17.97 -14.47 -8.93
N THR A 371 18.64 -14.41 -10.09
CA THR A 371 18.51 -15.42 -11.17
C THR A 371 18.91 -16.80 -10.67
N GLU A 372 20.02 -16.90 -9.93
CA GLU A 372 20.49 -18.17 -9.38
C GLU A 372 19.55 -18.72 -8.30
N LEU A 373 19.13 -17.87 -7.36
CA LEU A 373 18.17 -18.27 -6.32
C LEU A 373 16.84 -18.73 -6.90
N MET A 374 16.32 -18.03 -7.94
CA MET A 374 15.11 -18.47 -8.65
C MET A 374 15.29 -19.82 -9.35
N ARG A 375 16.47 -20.06 -9.95
CA ARG A 375 16.78 -21.35 -10.58
C ARG A 375 16.81 -22.49 -9.56
N ILE A 376 17.46 -22.28 -8.42
CA ILE A 376 17.49 -23.24 -7.31
C ILE A 376 16.06 -23.49 -6.81
N ALA A 377 15.27 -22.43 -6.64
CA ALA A 377 13.88 -22.54 -6.20
C ALA A 377 13.03 -23.42 -7.14
N LEU A 378 13.14 -23.22 -8.45
CA LEU A 378 12.42 -24.04 -9.44
C LEU A 378 12.89 -25.49 -9.44
N ARG A 379 14.20 -25.75 -9.33
CA ARG A 379 14.74 -27.11 -9.26
C ARG A 379 14.25 -27.86 -8.01
N LEU A 380 14.32 -27.21 -6.83
CA LEU A 380 13.81 -27.78 -5.58
C LEU A 380 12.29 -28.04 -5.63
N ASN A 381 11.53 -27.09 -6.20
CA ASN A 381 10.09 -27.27 -6.37
C ASN A 381 9.77 -28.44 -7.33
N ALA A 382 10.55 -28.62 -8.40
CA ALA A 382 10.41 -29.74 -9.33
C ALA A 382 10.76 -31.11 -8.68
N GLU A 383 11.66 -31.11 -7.69
CA GLU A 383 11.99 -32.32 -6.88
C GLU A 383 10.96 -32.58 -5.75
N GLY A 384 9.90 -31.75 -5.65
CA GLY A 384 8.79 -31.95 -4.72
C GLY A 384 8.99 -31.27 -3.35
N HIS A 385 10.01 -30.44 -3.17
CA HIS A 385 10.20 -29.66 -1.96
C HIS A 385 9.22 -28.47 -1.90
N SER A 386 8.66 -28.20 -0.71
CA SER A 386 7.92 -26.97 -0.45
C SER A 386 8.91 -25.83 -0.26
N VAL A 387 8.92 -24.86 -1.19
CA VAL A 387 9.87 -23.74 -1.22
C VAL A 387 9.14 -22.42 -1.03
N GLY A 388 9.48 -21.69 0.04
CA GLY A 388 9.05 -20.34 0.29
C GLY A 388 9.98 -19.33 -0.35
N TRP A 389 9.42 -18.25 -0.93
CA TRP A 389 10.17 -17.18 -1.57
C TRP A 389 9.86 -15.81 -0.94
N LEU A 390 10.90 -15.11 -0.52
CA LEU A 390 10.81 -13.76 0.02
C LEU A 390 11.75 -12.84 -0.77
N ASP A 391 11.22 -11.71 -1.20
CA ASP A 391 11.95 -10.66 -1.91
C ASP A 391 11.47 -9.27 -1.46
N SER A 392 11.98 -8.22 -2.10
CA SER A 392 11.59 -6.86 -1.80
C SER A 392 10.14 -6.53 -2.18
N GLU A 393 9.54 -7.28 -3.12
CA GLU A 393 8.17 -7.03 -3.59
C GLU A 393 7.12 -7.57 -2.61
N GLY A 394 7.32 -8.77 -2.09
CA GLY A 394 6.45 -9.43 -1.12
C GLY A 394 6.98 -9.39 0.31
N SER A 395 7.75 -8.37 0.69
CA SER A 395 8.49 -8.33 1.95
C SER A 395 7.60 -8.51 3.17
N LEU A 396 7.74 -9.66 3.83
CA LEU A 396 7.18 -9.92 5.15
C LEU A 396 8.06 -9.28 6.24
N SER A 397 7.47 -8.89 7.36
CA SER A 397 8.25 -8.52 8.53
C SER A 397 8.93 -9.77 9.15
N PRO A 398 10.04 -9.60 9.90
CA PRO A 398 10.65 -10.72 10.61
C PRO A 398 9.69 -11.48 11.54
N HIS A 399 8.69 -10.78 12.09
CA HIS A 399 7.64 -11.39 12.91
C HIS A 399 6.73 -12.31 12.09
N GLU A 400 6.23 -11.83 10.93
CA GLU A 400 5.38 -12.62 10.03
C GLU A 400 6.12 -13.85 9.51
N ILE A 401 7.41 -13.73 9.18
CA ILE A 401 8.24 -14.87 8.77
C ILE A 401 8.33 -15.90 9.88
N ARG A 402 8.60 -15.48 11.12
CA ARG A 402 8.66 -16.40 12.27
C ARG A 402 7.34 -17.13 12.49
N VAL A 403 6.23 -16.45 12.37
CA VAL A 403 4.89 -17.06 12.51
C VAL A 403 4.60 -18.01 11.35
N GLY A 404 4.84 -17.57 10.10
CA GLY A 404 4.64 -18.40 8.92
C GLY A 404 5.49 -19.70 8.93
N MET A 405 6.74 -19.61 9.39
CA MET A 405 7.63 -20.77 9.53
C MET A 405 7.26 -21.71 10.69
N ARG A 406 6.32 -21.35 11.55
CA ARG A 406 5.78 -22.19 12.63
C ARG A 406 4.41 -22.79 12.29
N SER A 407 3.83 -22.41 11.15
CA SER A 407 2.55 -22.94 10.70
C SER A 407 2.68 -24.40 10.26
N THR A 408 1.57 -25.13 10.19
CA THR A 408 1.52 -26.50 9.66
C THR A 408 1.93 -26.60 8.21
N ASP A 409 1.78 -25.50 7.46
CA ASP A 409 2.07 -25.40 6.03
C ASP A 409 3.41 -24.69 5.76
N ALA A 410 4.29 -24.63 6.77
CA ALA A 410 5.60 -23.99 6.64
C ALA A 410 6.44 -24.66 5.52
N PRO A 411 7.11 -23.86 4.66
CA PRO A 411 7.97 -24.42 3.64
C PRO A 411 9.20 -25.11 4.25
N ALA A 412 9.64 -26.20 3.63
CA ALA A 412 10.85 -26.91 4.04
C ALA A 412 12.12 -26.13 3.70
N VAL A 413 12.07 -25.32 2.64
CA VAL A 413 13.14 -24.43 2.20
C VAL A 413 12.63 -23.01 2.16
N LEU A 414 13.39 -22.07 2.75
CA LEU A 414 13.08 -20.65 2.73
C LEU A 414 14.16 -19.91 1.95
N ILE A 415 13.80 -19.26 0.87
CA ILE A 415 14.70 -18.43 0.06
C ILE A 415 14.38 -16.97 0.31
N ILE A 416 15.41 -16.18 0.65
CA ILE A 416 15.31 -14.75 0.93
C ILE A 416 16.22 -14.01 -0.06
N ASP A 417 15.64 -13.46 -1.10
CA ASP A 417 16.36 -12.59 -2.03
C ASP A 417 16.43 -11.16 -1.46
N ASP A 418 17.51 -10.43 -1.81
CA ASP A 418 17.76 -9.08 -1.25
C ASP A 418 17.69 -9.00 0.30
N ALA A 419 18.20 -10.00 0.98
CA ALA A 419 18.07 -10.17 2.43
C ALA A 419 18.65 -9.00 3.27
N ASP A 420 19.52 -8.16 2.69
CA ASP A 420 20.01 -6.94 3.31
C ASP A 420 18.88 -5.91 3.62
N MET A 421 17.65 -6.14 3.14
CA MET A 421 16.48 -5.33 3.54
C MET A 421 16.07 -5.52 5.01
N TYR A 422 16.44 -6.62 5.63
CA TYR A 422 16.14 -6.92 7.05
C TYR A 422 17.20 -6.39 8.02
N GLY A 423 18.32 -5.88 7.50
CA GLY A 423 19.40 -5.35 8.34
C GLY A 423 19.90 -6.37 9.38
N SER A 424 20.21 -5.90 10.58
CA SER A 424 20.71 -6.74 11.67
C SER A 424 19.68 -7.74 12.24
N GLU A 425 18.37 -7.53 11.99
CA GLU A 425 17.33 -8.46 12.45
C GLU A 425 17.38 -9.81 11.73
N LEU A 426 17.97 -9.87 10.51
CA LEU A 426 18.09 -11.10 9.74
C LEU A 426 18.83 -12.19 10.53
N SER A 427 19.97 -11.87 11.11
CA SER A 427 20.77 -12.83 11.89
C SER A 427 20.00 -13.42 13.05
N SER A 428 19.26 -12.58 13.79
CA SER A 428 18.44 -13.02 14.91
C SER A 428 17.29 -13.94 14.43
N MET A 429 16.66 -13.59 13.32
CA MET A 429 15.58 -14.38 12.72
C MET A 429 16.10 -15.74 12.23
N ILE A 430 17.19 -15.77 11.47
CA ILE A 430 17.80 -17.01 10.97
C ILE A 430 18.20 -17.93 12.12
N ARG A 431 18.86 -17.38 13.15
CA ARG A 431 19.26 -18.15 14.34
C ARG A 431 18.06 -18.82 15.01
N GLU A 432 16.98 -18.06 15.20
CA GLU A 432 15.76 -18.59 15.80
C GLU A 432 15.13 -19.71 14.97
N LEU A 433 15.06 -19.56 13.64
CA LEU A 433 14.51 -20.56 12.74
C LEU A 433 15.37 -21.82 12.68
N CYS A 434 16.70 -21.70 12.70
CA CYS A 434 17.61 -22.83 12.65
C CYS A 434 17.78 -23.58 13.98
N LEU A 435 17.44 -22.96 15.12
CA LEU A 435 17.60 -23.60 16.45
C LEU A 435 16.30 -24.23 16.98
N ARG A 436 15.17 -24.07 16.29
CA ARG A 436 13.86 -24.62 16.69
C ARG A 436 13.21 -25.39 15.53
N PRO A 437 12.59 -26.55 15.78
CA PRO A 437 11.85 -27.27 14.75
C PRO A 437 10.62 -26.47 14.28
N PRO A 438 10.20 -26.65 13.01
CA PRO A 438 10.89 -27.40 11.97
C PRO A 438 12.19 -26.68 11.54
N TYR A 439 13.25 -27.45 11.23
CA TYR A 439 14.56 -26.88 10.85
C TYR A 439 14.59 -26.65 9.33
N PRO A 440 14.33 -25.44 8.83
CA PRO A 440 14.34 -25.18 7.39
C PRO A 440 15.76 -25.09 6.85
N LEU A 441 15.96 -25.43 5.59
CA LEU A 441 17.09 -24.94 4.82
C LEU A 441 16.83 -23.49 4.40
N ILE A 442 17.74 -22.58 4.74
CA ILE A 442 17.59 -21.15 4.43
C ILE A 442 18.63 -20.74 3.39
N LEU A 443 18.18 -20.22 2.25
CA LEU A 443 19.03 -19.60 1.24
C LEU A 443 18.88 -18.08 1.29
N VAL A 444 20.00 -17.36 1.22
CA VAL A 444 20.01 -15.90 1.41
C VAL A 444 20.81 -15.23 0.31
N GLY A 445 20.20 -14.31 -0.43
CA GLY A 445 20.88 -13.43 -1.41
C GLY A 445 21.29 -12.12 -0.74
N VAL A 446 22.60 -11.81 -0.70
CA VAL A 446 23.14 -10.62 -0.06
C VAL A 446 24.16 -9.93 -0.96
N ARG A 447 24.23 -8.60 -0.95
CA ARG A 447 25.32 -7.85 -1.58
C ARG A 447 26.63 -8.05 -0.80
N SER A 448 27.75 -8.31 -1.50
CA SER A 448 29.05 -8.57 -0.87
C SER A 448 29.47 -7.52 0.16
N GLY A 449 29.23 -6.23 -0.11
CA GLY A 449 29.52 -5.14 0.83
C GLY A 449 28.54 -5.00 2.01
N ARG A 450 27.56 -5.90 2.15
CA ARG A 450 26.55 -5.87 3.21
C ARG A 450 26.52 -7.12 4.07
N VAL A 451 27.31 -8.14 3.74
CA VAL A 451 27.32 -9.44 4.43
C VAL A 451 27.56 -9.25 5.94
N ASP A 452 28.61 -8.53 6.31
CA ASP A 452 29.00 -8.31 7.72
C ASP A 452 27.95 -7.49 8.52
N ILE A 453 27.15 -6.67 7.83
CA ILE A 453 26.08 -5.86 8.45
C ILE A 453 24.85 -6.72 8.74
N VAL A 454 24.54 -7.66 7.84
CA VAL A 454 23.30 -8.43 7.83
C VAL A 454 23.45 -9.76 8.53
N LEU A 455 24.63 -10.39 8.39
CA LEU A 455 24.95 -11.71 8.95
C LEU A 455 26.08 -11.60 9.98
N HIS A 456 25.69 -11.32 11.22
CA HIS A 456 26.66 -11.24 12.32
C HIS A 456 27.18 -12.62 12.72
N GLU A 457 28.46 -12.87 12.54
CA GLU A 457 29.12 -14.12 12.87
C GLU A 457 28.83 -14.59 14.31
N LYS A 458 28.82 -13.67 15.27
CA LYS A 458 28.51 -13.98 16.69
C LYS A 458 27.11 -14.56 16.90
N LEU A 459 26.12 -14.13 16.13
CA LEU A 459 24.74 -14.62 16.21
C LEU A 459 24.58 -15.97 15.49
N LEU A 460 25.43 -16.25 14.50
CA LEU A 460 25.35 -17.45 13.66
C LEU A 460 26.34 -18.55 14.07
N ARG A 461 27.09 -18.40 15.19
CA ARG A 461 28.08 -19.38 15.63
C ARG A 461 27.56 -20.82 15.80
N GLU A 462 26.27 -20.97 16.11
CA GLU A 462 25.62 -22.26 16.30
C GLU A 462 24.90 -22.78 15.06
N VAL A 463 24.93 -22.02 13.96
CA VAL A 463 24.24 -22.31 12.71
C VAL A 463 25.27 -22.60 11.61
N PRO A 464 25.19 -23.75 10.92
CA PRO A 464 26.06 -24.03 9.77
C PRO A 464 25.77 -23.01 8.65
N VAL A 465 26.77 -22.24 8.27
CA VAL A 465 26.66 -21.25 7.18
C VAL A 465 27.68 -21.58 6.09
N LYS A 466 27.23 -21.65 4.84
CA LYS A 466 28.07 -21.81 3.67
C LYS A 466 27.88 -20.64 2.71
N GLU A 467 28.96 -19.95 2.41
CA GLU A 467 28.94 -18.82 1.48
C GLU A 467 29.44 -19.21 0.10
N PHE A 468 28.76 -18.72 -0.94
CA PHE A 468 29.10 -18.80 -2.34
C PHE A 468 29.11 -17.40 -2.95
N ALA A 469 30.28 -16.96 -3.43
CA ALA A 469 30.40 -15.67 -4.09
C ALA A 469 30.15 -15.83 -5.60
N MET A 470 29.28 -14.98 -6.15
CA MET A 470 29.05 -14.89 -7.60
C MET A 470 30.26 -14.23 -8.28
N PRO A 471 31.07 -14.97 -9.04
CA PRO A 471 32.26 -14.41 -9.68
C PRO A 471 31.88 -13.53 -10.89
N PRO A 472 32.78 -12.71 -11.40
CA PRO A 472 32.63 -12.10 -12.73
C PRO A 472 32.43 -13.15 -13.83
N LEU A 473 31.89 -12.74 -14.98
CA LEU A 473 31.62 -13.65 -16.11
C LEU A 473 32.91 -14.34 -16.58
N ALA A 474 32.92 -15.65 -16.64
CA ALA A 474 33.96 -16.42 -17.33
C ALA A 474 33.75 -16.32 -18.85
N ASP A 475 34.77 -16.69 -19.64
CA ASP A 475 34.66 -16.64 -21.10
C ASP A 475 33.56 -17.60 -21.61
N SER A 476 33.40 -18.75 -20.97
CA SER A 476 32.33 -19.69 -21.28
C SER A 476 30.93 -19.09 -20.96
N ASP A 477 30.81 -18.31 -19.87
CA ASP A 477 29.57 -17.64 -19.52
C ASP A 477 29.22 -16.57 -20.56
N ILE A 478 30.23 -15.83 -21.05
CA ILE A 478 30.07 -14.84 -22.11
C ILE A 478 29.60 -15.51 -23.41
N ASP A 479 30.16 -16.64 -23.78
CA ASP A 479 29.77 -17.36 -24.99
C ASP A 479 28.30 -17.83 -24.89
N ASN A 480 27.93 -18.47 -23.78
CA ASN A 480 26.58 -18.89 -23.53
C ASN A 480 25.57 -17.72 -23.55
N LEU A 481 25.96 -16.57 -22.99
CA LEU A 481 25.12 -15.37 -23.00
C LEU A 481 24.94 -14.80 -24.41
N LEU A 482 26.02 -14.74 -25.20
CA LEU A 482 25.95 -14.32 -26.59
C LEU A 482 25.08 -15.23 -27.45
N ASP A 483 25.09 -16.56 -27.19
CA ASP A 483 24.24 -17.53 -27.89
C ASP A 483 22.75 -17.32 -27.53
N VAL A 484 22.45 -17.01 -26.27
CA VAL A 484 21.08 -16.67 -25.85
C VAL A 484 20.63 -15.33 -26.45
N LEU A 485 21.47 -14.30 -26.43
CA LEU A 485 21.16 -13.00 -27.04
C LEU A 485 20.91 -13.12 -28.56
N ASP A 486 21.66 -13.96 -29.25
CA ASP A 486 21.46 -14.23 -30.68
C ASP A 486 20.16 -14.99 -30.94
N ARG A 487 19.90 -16.06 -30.21
CA ARG A 487 18.67 -16.84 -30.28
C ARG A 487 17.42 -15.99 -30.05
N GLU A 488 17.46 -15.08 -29.08
CA GLU A 488 16.35 -14.19 -28.73
C GLU A 488 16.36 -12.90 -29.58
N ASN A 489 17.27 -12.77 -30.57
CA ASN A 489 17.40 -11.62 -31.45
C ASN A 489 17.69 -10.29 -30.69
N ARG A 490 18.48 -10.37 -29.61
CA ARG A 490 18.79 -9.27 -28.69
C ARG A 490 20.27 -8.84 -28.71
N LEU A 491 21.04 -9.19 -29.73
CA LEU A 491 22.46 -8.77 -29.86
C LEU A 491 22.63 -7.25 -30.01
N GLY A 492 21.58 -6.50 -30.38
CA GLY A 492 21.69 -5.05 -30.54
C GLY A 492 22.84 -4.62 -31.47
N LEU A 493 23.72 -3.75 -30.99
CA LEU A 493 24.90 -3.27 -31.73
C LEU A 493 26.00 -4.32 -31.91
N LEU A 494 25.92 -5.44 -31.25
CA LEU A 494 26.83 -6.56 -31.48
C LEU A 494 26.46 -7.38 -32.71
N ARG A 495 25.31 -7.13 -33.29
CA ARG A 495 24.85 -7.83 -34.50
C ARG A 495 25.78 -7.50 -35.66
N GLY A 496 26.29 -8.54 -36.33
CA GLY A 496 27.22 -8.39 -37.45
C GLY A 496 28.70 -8.20 -37.06
N LYS A 497 29.04 -8.11 -35.77
CA LYS A 497 30.41 -8.17 -35.28
C LYS A 497 30.89 -9.62 -35.20
N SER A 498 32.20 -9.81 -35.34
CA SER A 498 32.82 -11.12 -35.12
C SER A 498 32.67 -11.58 -33.67
N ARG A 499 32.71 -12.88 -33.43
CA ARG A 499 32.59 -13.45 -32.08
C ARG A 499 33.64 -12.88 -31.11
N ASP A 500 34.85 -12.65 -31.60
CA ASP A 500 35.94 -12.11 -30.77
C ASP A 500 35.67 -10.64 -30.39
N GLU A 501 35.13 -9.83 -31.29
CA GLU A 501 34.70 -8.46 -30.98
C GLU A 501 33.51 -8.46 -30.01
N GLN A 502 32.58 -9.38 -30.17
CA GLN A 502 31.45 -9.58 -29.23
C GLN A 502 31.98 -9.93 -27.83
N ARG A 503 32.94 -10.88 -27.72
CA ARG A 503 33.58 -11.23 -26.44
C ARG A 503 34.33 -10.06 -25.83
N ALA A 504 35.10 -9.29 -26.65
CA ALA A 504 35.82 -8.13 -26.18
C ALA A 504 34.90 -7.07 -25.56
N ALA A 505 33.69 -6.84 -26.11
CA ALA A 505 32.73 -5.92 -25.53
C ALA A 505 32.33 -6.32 -24.10
N PHE A 506 32.17 -7.59 -23.83
CA PHE A 506 31.83 -8.09 -22.48
C PHE A 506 33.05 -8.07 -21.53
N ARG A 507 34.22 -8.35 -22.00
CA ARG A 507 35.45 -8.38 -21.18
C ARG A 507 35.96 -6.98 -20.83
N ASP A 508 36.09 -6.14 -21.82
CA ASP A 508 36.89 -4.91 -21.74
C ASP A 508 36.04 -3.68 -21.48
N GLN A 509 34.87 -3.59 -22.12
CA GLN A 509 33.96 -2.44 -21.97
C GLN A 509 33.05 -2.56 -20.71
N ALA A 510 32.58 -3.75 -20.43
CA ALA A 510 31.65 -3.99 -19.31
C ALA A 510 32.32 -4.60 -18.07
N GLY A 511 33.66 -4.78 -18.07
CA GLY A 511 34.39 -5.29 -16.91
C GLY A 511 33.87 -6.64 -16.38
N ARG A 512 33.34 -7.50 -17.26
CA ARG A 512 32.76 -8.82 -16.92
C ARG A 512 31.57 -8.78 -15.92
N GLN A 513 30.90 -7.62 -15.79
CA GLN A 513 29.70 -7.48 -14.96
C GLN A 513 28.45 -7.80 -15.79
N LEU A 514 27.65 -8.76 -15.36
CA LEU A 514 26.53 -9.32 -16.15
C LEU A 514 25.54 -8.24 -16.61
N LEU A 515 24.94 -7.47 -15.68
CA LEU A 515 23.94 -6.46 -16.03
C LEU A 515 24.51 -5.33 -16.87
N VAL A 516 25.72 -4.83 -16.49
CA VAL A 516 26.41 -3.78 -17.22
C VAL A 516 26.72 -4.25 -18.64
N ALA A 517 27.20 -5.50 -18.79
CA ALA A 517 27.51 -6.09 -20.07
C ALA A 517 26.29 -6.21 -20.98
N MET A 518 25.15 -6.68 -20.44
CA MET A 518 23.91 -6.81 -21.21
C MET A 518 23.44 -5.46 -21.76
N ILE A 519 23.45 -4.41 -20.94
CA ILE A 519 22.98 -3.08 -21.33
C ILE A 519 23.99 -2.38 -22.27
N GLN A 520 25.26 -2.33 -21.94
CA GLN A 520 26.28 -1.65 -22.75
C GLN A 520 26.49 -2.33 -24.09
N ALA A 521 26.60 -3.65 -24.11
CA ALA A 521 26.81 -4.41 -25.32
C ALA A 521 25.64 -4.30 -26.31
N THR A 522 24.40 -4.16 -25.81
CA THR A 522 23.24 -4.08 -26.66
C THR A 522 22.89 -2.64 -27.09
N SER A 523 23.17 -1.62 -26.26
CA SER A 523 22.82 -0.21 -26.52
C SER A 523 23.99 0.65 -27.03
N GLY A 524 25.23 0.25 -26.79
CA GLY A 524 26.43 1.00 -27.17
C GLY A 524 26.75 2.21 -26.30
N LEU A 525 25.88 2.55 -25.35
CA LEU A 525 26.09 3.62 -24.38
C LEU A 525 26.59 3.02 -23.06
N ARG A 526 27.31 3.83 -22.29
CA ARG A 526 27.58 3.45 -20.90
C ARG A 526 26.29 3.28 -20.15
N PHE A 527 26.27 2.37 -19.20
CA PHE A 527 25.07 2.03 -18.42
C PHE A 527 24.44 3.27 -17.77
N GLU A 528 25.26 4.12 -17.15
CA GLU A 528 24.82 5.35 -16.50
C GLU A 528 24.28 6.37 -17.51
N GLU A 529 24.97 6.53 -18.64
CA GLU A 529 24.56 7.44 -19.73
C GLU A 529 23.20 7.04 -20.30
N LYS A 530 22.99 5.74 -20.50
CA LYS A 530 21.70 5.21 -20.99
C LYS A 530 20.54 5.47 -20.02
N ALA A 531 20.77 5.28 -18.73
CA ALA A 531 19.75 5.53 -17.71
C ALA A 531 19.37 7.02 -17.63
N VAL A 532 20.35 7.92 -17.74
CA VAL A 532 20.14 9.37 -17.74
C VAL A 532 19.43 9.84 -19.00
N GLU A 533 19.84 9.32 -20.17
CA GLU A 533 19.20 9.61 -21.45
C GLU A 533 17.71 9.21 -21.43
N GLU A 534 17.39 8.01 -20.93
CA GLU A 534 16.01 7.57 -20.76
C GLU A 534 15.20 8.53 -19.88
N LEU A 535 15.77 9.00 -18.76
CA LEU A 535 15.09 9.96 -17.89
C LEU A 535 14.80 11.28 -18.64
N ALA A 536 15.76 11.77 -19.41
CA ALA A 536 15.63 13.02 -20.17
C ALA A 536 14.58 12.92 -21.29
N ASP A 537 14.48 11.76 -21.95
CA ASP A 537 13.55 11.53 -23.06
C ASP A 537 12.07 11.40 -22.63
N LEU A 538 11.82 11.28 -21.33
CA LEU A 538 10.45 11.09 -20.81
C LEU A 538 9.62 12.37 -20.73
N GLY A 539 10.24 13.55 -20.82
CA GLY A 539 9.51 14.83 -20.69
C GLY A 539 8.65 14.88 -19.41
N ASP A 540 7.33 15.06 -19.55
CA ASP A 540 6.40 15.09 -18.42
C ASP A 540 6.38 13.80 -17.59
N GLY A 541 6.78 12.67 -18.18
CA GLY A 541 6.89 11.38 -17.49
C GLY A 541 8.10 11.27 -16.55
N ALA A 542 9.09 12.14 -16.68
CA ALA A 542 10.33 12.09 -15.90
C ALA A 542 10.09 12.21 -14.38
N ARG A 543 9.14 13.03 -13.95
CA ARG A 543 8.78 13.16 -12.51
C ARG A 543 8.16 11.88 -11.96
N ALA A 544 7.24 11.26 -12.69
CA ALA A 544 6.61 10.00 -12.29
C ALA A 544 7.63 8.86 -12.23
N TYR A 545 8.49 8.76 -13.25
CA TYR A 545 9.58 7.80 -13.27
C TYR A 545 10.60 8.07 -12.15
N GLY A 546 10.97 9.32 -11.92
CA GLY A 546 11.88 9.71 -10.85
C GLY A 546 11.37 9.30 -9.47
N LEU A 547 10.07 9.51 -9.17
CA LEU A 547 9.44 9.09 -7.91
C LEU A 547 9.50 7.58 -7.73
N VAL A 548 9.15 6.81 -8.79
CA VAL A 548 9.22 5.34 -8.78
C VAL A 548 10.67 4.87 -8.63
N ALA A 549 11.62 5.49 -9.32
CA ALA A 549 13.03 5.13 -9.24
C ALA A 549 13.60 5.39 -7.84
N VAL A 550 13.31 6.54 -7.24
CA VAL A 550 13.74 6.85 -5.86
C VAL A 550 13.16 5.85 -4.88
N ALA A 551 11.86 5.54 -4.95
CA ALA A 551 11.24 4.52 -4.10
C ALA A 551 11.87 3.14 -4.31
N SER A 552 12.08 2.73 -5.56
CA SER A 552 12.67 1.43 -5.92
C SER A 552 14.12 1.29 -5.45
N ALA A 553 14.91 2.38 -5.48
CA ALA A 553 16.28 2.40 -4.95
C ALA A 553 16.30 2.08 -3.44
N TYR A 554 15.24 2.47 -2.72
CA TYR A 554 15.04 2.16 -1.30
C TYR A 554 14.16 0.92 -1.07
N ARG A 555 13.87 0.12 -2.12
CA ARG A 555 13.12 -1.15 -2.07
C ARG A 555 11.64 -1.00 -1.74
N PHE A 556 11.02 0.04 -2.29
CA PHE A 556 9.59 0.22 -2.21
C PHE A 556 9.00 0.33 -3.61
N GLY A 557 8.07 -0.56 -3.94
CA GLY A 557 7.18 -0.38 -5.09
C GLY A 557 6.06 0.56 -4.71
N LEU A 558 5.61 1.40 -5.62
CA LEU A 558 4.54 2.35 -5.37
C LEU A 558 3.25 1.91 -6.04
N GLN A 559 2.15 1.99 -5.34
CA GLN A 559 0.84 1.84 -5.95
C GLN A 559 0.50 3.08 -6.79
N ARG A 560 -0.39 2.93 -7.80
CA ARG A 560 -0.77 4.05 -8.68
C ARG A 560 -1.25 5.28 -7.91
N ASN A 561 -2.07 5.06 -6.88
CA ASN A 561 -2.55 6.13 -6.01
C ASN A 561 -1.43 6.77 -5.16
N GLU A 562 -0.41 6.02 -4.81
CA GLU A 562 0.77 6.55 -4.11
C GLU A 562 1.62 7.44 -5.02
N ILE A 563 1.74 7.07 -6.29
CA ILE A 563 2.43 7.92 -7.28
C ILE A 563 1.68 9.23 -7.48
N LEU A 564 0.36 9.17 -7.66
CA LEU A 564 -0.47 10.37 -7.76
C LEU A 564 -0.32 11.28 -6.53
N LEU A 565 -0.42 10.69 -5.35
CA LEU A 565 -0.29 11.41 -4.09
C LEU A 565 1.12 12.02 -3.92
N GLY A 566 2.15 11.24 -4.24
CA GLY A 566 3.55 11.68 -4.10
C GLY A 566 3.94 12.77 -5.10
N LEU A 567 3.33 12.81 -6.28
CA LEU A 567 3.51 13.89 -7.25
C LEU A 567 2.66 15.13 -6.94
N GLY A 568 1.67 14.99 -6.05
CA GLY A 568 0.66 16.01 -5.83
C GLY A 568 -0.27 16.18 -7.03
N GLU A 569 -0.44 15.15 -7.85
CA GLU A 569 -1.23 15.18 -9.10
C GLU A 569 -2.33 14.12 -9.04
N SER A 570 -3.50 14.45 -9.57
CA SER A 570 -4.63 13.51 -9.61
C SER A 570 -5.35 13.54 -10.95
N THR A 571 -4.60 13.71 -12.04
CA THR A 571 -5.16 13.83 -13.38
C THR A 571 -5.17 12.50 -14.13
N ASN A 572 -6.12 12.32 -15.07
CA ASN A 572 -6.09 11.20 -16.01
C ASN A 572 -4.81 11.21 -16.87
N ALA A 573 -4.20 12.38 -17.07
CA ALA A 573 -2.93 12.52 -17.77
C ALA A 573 -1.80 11.76 -17.03
N THR A 574 -1.69 11.93 -15.72
CA THR A 574 -0.68 11.23 -14.90
C THR A 574 -0.89 9.73 -14.88
N LEU A 575 -2.15 9.26 -14.82
CA LEU A 575 -2.46 7.82 -14.94
C LEU A 575 -2.07 7.27 -16.32
N ASN A 576 -2.35 8.02 -17.39
CA ASN A 576 -1.93 7.65 -18.75
C ASN A 576 -0.40 7.63 -18.88
N THR A 577 0.29 8.55 -18.22
CA THR A 577 1.75 8.57 -18.14
C THR A 577 2.29 7.32 -17.45
N ILE A 578 1.72 6.91 -16.31
CA ILE A 578 2.10 5.67 -15.62
C ILE A 578 1.87 4.46 -16.54
N ASP A 579 0.73 4.39 -17.23
CA ASP A 579 0.43 3.31 -18.16
C ASP A 579 1.37 3.30 -19.38
N MET A 580 1.81 4.47 -19.83
CA MET A 580 2.84 4.60 -20.87
C MET A 580 4.19 4.07 -20.39
N LEU A 581 4.62 4.43 -19.17
CA LEU A 581 5.87 3.94 -18.59
C LEU A 581 5.87 2.40 -18.45
N ILE A 582 4.73 1.80 -18.06
CA ILE A 582 4.57 0.35 -17.98
C ILE A 582 4.65 -0.28 -19.39
N ARG A 583 3.90 0.25 -20.37
CA ARG A 583 3.92 -0.28 -21.75
C ARG A 583 5.28 -0.16 -22.43
N ARG A 584 6.09 0.84 -22.06
CA ARG A 584 7.45 1.01 -22.58
C ARG A 584 8.52 0.23 -21.83
N HIS A 585 8.11 -0.59 -20.85
CA HIS A 585 9.01 -1.35 -19.98
C HIS A 585 10.07 -0.49 -19.24
N ILE A 586 9.77 0.79 -19.00
CA ILE A 586 10.59 1.69 -18.19
C ILE A 586 10.40 1.41 -16.71
N VAL A 587 9.16 1.08 -16.35
CA VAL A 587 8.77 0.56 -15.04
C VAL A 587 8.07 -0.78 -15.22
N ARG A 588 8.11 -1.62 -14.19
CA ARG A 588 7.42 -2.91 -14.17
C ARG A 588 6.40 -2.97 -13.05
N VAL A 589 5.44 -3.84 -13.17
CA VAL A 589 4.48 -4.15 -12.11
C VAL A 589 4.96 -5.41 -11.40
N GLY A 590 5.23 -5.29 -10.11
CA GLY A 590 5.59 -6.43 -9.26
C GLY A 590 4.42 -7.35 -8.97
N HIS A 591 4.70 -8.52 -8.39
CA HIS A 591 3.65 -9.48 -8.02
C HIS A 591 2.72 -8.97 -6.91
N ASP A 592 3.14 -7.97 -6.13
CA ASP A 592 2.34 -7.24 -5.15
C ASP A 592 1.44 -6.14 -5.77
N GLY A 593 1.49 -5.98 -7.10
CA GLY A 593 0.82 -4.90 -7.84
C GLY A 593 1.50 -3.53 -7.72
N GLY A 594 2.62 -3.44 -7.00
CA GLY A 594 3.44 -2.24 -6.90
C GLY A 594 4.17 -1.95 -8.21
N ILE A 595 4.37 -0.67 -8.50
CA ILE A 595 5.12 -0.21 -9.66
C ILE A 595 6.56 0.02 -9.22
N TRP A 596 7.48 -0.61 -9.92
CA TRP A 596 8.92 -0.62 -9.66
C TRP A 596 9.69 -0.10 -10.86
N ALA A 597 10.85 0.49 -10.64
CA ALA A 597 11.81 0.63 -11.73
C ALA A 597 12.17 -0.77 -12.28
N ARG A 598 12.43 -0.86 -13.58
CA ARG A 598 12.72 -2.15 -14.25
C ARG A 598 13.86 -2.94 -13.60
N HIS A 599 14.86 -2.24 -13.04
CA HIS A 599 15.94 -2.85 -12.27
C HIS A 599 16.45 -1.89 -11.20
N ARG A 600 16.80 -2.44 -10.03
CA ARG A 600 17.26 -1.65 -8.88
C ARG A 600 18.53 -0.84 -9.15
N VAL A 601 19.49 -1.39 -9.89
CA VAL A 601 20.73 -0.67 -10.22
C VAL A 601 20.43 0.57 -11.06
N ILE A 602 19.48 0.48 -11.98
CA ILE A 602 19.02 1.63 -12.78
C ILE A 602 18.37 2.66 -11.85
N ALA A 603 17.53 2.22 -10.93
CA ALA A 603 16.91 3.08 -9.94
C ALA A 603 17.94 3.85 -9.09
N GLU A 604 19.01 3.19 -8.68
CA GLU A 604 20.10 3.80 -7.92
C GLU A 604 20.85 4.87 -8.75
N VAL A 605 21.13 4.61 -10.03
CA VAL A 605 21.73 5.58 -10.95
C VAL A 605 20.82 6.81 -11.15
N ILE A 606 19.53 6.58 -11.40
CA ILE A 606 18.55 7.66 -11.57
C ILE A 606 18.44 8.50 -10.28
N ARG A 607 18.38 7.86 -9.10
CA ARG A 607 18.38 8.58 -7.82
C ARG A 607 19.61 9.48 -7.67
N ASP A 608 20.79 8.96 -7.98
CA ASP A 608 22.05 9.70 -7.84
C ASP A 608 22.10 10.88 -8.82
N GLU A 609 21.55 10.72 -10.02
CA GLU A 609 21.43 11.80 -10.97
C GLU A 609 20.42 12.87 -10.53
N LEU A 610 19.25 12.47 -10.03
CA LEU A 610 18.25 13.38 -9.47
C LEU A 610 18.80 14.14 -8.25
N GLN A 611 19.70 13.52 -7.49
CA GLN A 611 20.39 14.20 -6.38
C GLN A 611 21.36 15.27 -6.89
N LYS A 612 22.15 14.98 -7.93
CA LYS A 612 23.04 15.96 -8.57
C LYS A 612 22.28 17.15 -9.15
N LEU A 613 21.12 16.86 -9.79
CA LEU A 613 20.24 17.88 -10.35
C LEU A 613 19.45 18.68 -9.28
N GLY A 614 19.45 18.23 -8.02
CA GLY A 614 18.71 18.84 -6.93
C GLY A 614 17.19 18.57 -6.92
N THR A 615 16.68 17.85 -7.90
CA THR A 615 15.23 17.52 -8.05
C THR A 615 14.76 16.43 -7.09
N ILE A 616 15.68 15.68 -6.48
CA ILE A 616 15.33 14.61 -5.52
C ILE A 616 14.56 15.12 -4.30
N LYS A 617 14.72 16.41 -3.93
CA LYS A 617 14.05 17.01 -2.75
C LYS A 617 12.53 16.89 -2.84
N GLU A 618 11.97 17.33 -3.97
CA GLU A 618 10.51 17.30 -4.20
C GLU A 618 9.97 15.86 -4.18
N LEU A 619 10.72 14.92 -4.75
CA LEU A 619 10.33 13.51 -4.80
C LEU A 619 10.38 12.87 -3.41
N LEU A 620 11.37 13.19 -2.59
CA LEU A 620 11.43 12.72 -1.19
C LEU A 620 10.32 13.33 -0.33
N HIS A 621 9.98 14.61 -0.52
CA HIS A 621 8.82 15.22 0.12
C HIS A 621 7.53 14.49 -0.25
N GLY A 622 7.35 14.16 -1.54
CA GLY A 622 6.22 13.37 -2.02
C GLY A 622 6.16 11.97 -1.37
N LEU A 623 7.28 11.24 -1.31
CA LEU A 623 7.34 9.92 -0.68
C LEU A 623 7.08 9.98 0.83
N ALA A 624 7.63 10.98 1.51
CA ALA A 624 7.40 11.18 2.94
C ALA A 624 5.94 11.49 3.23
N HIS A 625 5.31 12.30 2.38
CA HIS A 625 3.88 12.59 2.47
C HIS A 625 3.01 11.34 2.23
N VAL A 626 3.33 10.54 1.20
CA VAL A 626 2.67 9.24 0.95
C VAL A 626 2.74 8.36 2.19
N ALA A 627 3.92 8.18 2.77
CA ALA A 627 4.10 7.34 3.94
C ALA A 627 3.37 7.91 5.17
N ALA A 628 3.51 9.21 5.44
CA ALA A 628 2.90 9.88 6.61
C ALA A 628 1.37 9.83 6.59
N THR A 629 0.75 9.81 5.41
CA THR A 629 -0.72 9.72 5.29
C THR A 629 -1.25 8.31 5.49
N GLN A 630 -0.41 7.29 5.41
CA GLN A 630 -0.80 5.88 5.52
C GLN A 630 -0.54 5.31 6.92
N VAL A 631 0.29 5.94 7.73
CA VAL A 631 0.57 5.47 9.09
C VAL A 631 -0.50 5.95 10.07
N THR A 632 -0.85 5.07 11.00
CA THR A 632 -1.78 5.34 12.10
C THR A 632 -1.20 4.79 13.41
N PRO A 633 -1.66 5.25 14.59
CA PRO A 633 -1.22 4.70 15.88
C PRO A 633 -1.44 3.18 16.01
N THR A 634 -2.47 2.66 15.36
CA THR A 634 -2.86 1.25 15.42
C THR A 634 -2.15 0.37 14.39
N LEU A 635 -1.54 0.98 13.35
CA LEU A 635 -0.82 0.23 12.32
C LEU A 635 0.47 -0.35 12.90
N PRO A 636 0.73 -1.66 12.76
CA PRO A 636 1.97 -2.27 13.24
C PRO A 636 3.21 -1.56 12.70
N ARG A 637 4.20 -1.32 13.55
CA ARG A 637 5.47 -0.66 13.17
C ARG A 637 6.27 -1.41 12.09
N SER A 638 6.00 -2.70 11.91
CA SER A 638 6.57 -3.54 10.84
C SER A 638 5.88 -3.36 9.48
N ALA A 639 4.70 -2.73 9.44
CA ALA A 639 3.95 -2.53 8.19
C ALA A 639 4.73 -1.70 7.17
N ARG A 640 4.49 -1.95 5.87
CA ARG A 640 5.19 -1.28 4.76
C ARG A 640 5.18 0.26 4.87
N PRO A 641 4.05 0.96 5.18
CA PRO A 641 4.06 2.41 5.32
C PRO A 641 5.00 2.91 6.41
N TRP A 642 5.09 2.20 7.55
CA TRP A 642 6.03 2.54 8.62
C TRP A 642 7.48 2.35 8.20
N ARG A 643 7.79 1.30 7.43
CA ARG A 643 9.16 1.08 6.93
C ARG A 643 9.56 2.19 5.96
N LEU A 644 8.65 2.57 5.04
CA LEU A 644 8.89 3.69 4.13
C LEU A 644 9.08 5.00 4.91
N LEU A 645 8.18 5.30 5.85
CA LEU A 645 8.25 6.52 6.66
C LEU A 645 9.59 6.60 7.40
N ARG A 646 9.97 5.55 8.12
CA ARG A 646 11.26 5.52 8.85
C ARG A 646 12.48 5.74 7.95
N GLN A 647 12.43 5.27 6.71
CA GLN A 647 13.50 5.49 5.74
C GLN A 647 13.57 6.96 5.31
N VAL A 648 12.43 7.55 4.96
CA VAL A 648 12.38 8.89 4.36
C VAL A 648 12.42 10.04 5.38
N ILE A 649 12.13 9.79 6.67
CA ILE A 649 12.28 10.78 7.74
C ILE A 649 13.53 10.57 8.61
N ASN A 650 14.40 9.61 8.28
CA ASN A 650 15.64 9.42 9.03
C ASN A 650 16.53 10.67 8.91
N HIS A 651 16.96 11.25 10.03
CA HIS A 651 17.69 12.51 10.05
C HIS A 651 19.03 12.43 9.33
N ASP A 652 19.85 11.40 9.58
CA ASP A 652 21.10 11.14 8.88
C ASP A 652 20.92 11.07 7.35
N PHE A 653 19.87 10.37 6.93
CA PHE A 653 19.52 10.22 5.54
C PHE A 653 19.15 11.57 4.91
N LEU A 654 18.29 12.34 5.57
CA LEU A 654 17.85 13.66 5.08
C LEU A 654 19.03 14.64 4.97
N ILE A 655 19.88 14.71 5.98
CA ILE A 655 21.07 15.58 5.96
C ILE A 655 21.95 15.25 4.76
N ARG A 656 22.21 13.97 4.51
CA ARG A 656 23.09 13.53 3.41
C ARG A 656 22.50 13.73 2.02
N VAL A 657 21.20 13.58 1.87
CA VAL A 657 20.56 13.57 0.54
C VAL A 657 20.03 14.93 0.13
N ILE A 658 19.36 15.64 1.05
CA ILE A 658 18.73 16.94 0.73
C ILE A 658 19.28 18.11 1.54
N GLY A 659 20.10 17.86 2.55
CA GLY A 659 20.64 18.86 3.45
C GLY A 659 19.72 19.20 4.62
N ALA A 660 20.31 19.82 5.65
CA ALA A 660 19.63 20.09 6.91
C ALA A 660 18.41 20.99 6.79
N ASP A 661 18.51 22.09 6.02
CA ASP A 661 17.41 23.05 5.88
C ASP A 661 16.20 22.44 5.15
N ALA A 662 16.44 21.65 4.10
CA ALA A 662 15.36 20.93 3.43
C ALA A 662 14.76 19.84 4.34
N GLY A 663 15.57 19.19 5.18
CA GLY A 663 15.10 18.26 6.20
C GLY A 663 14.21 18.95 7.24
N ARG A 664 14.58 20.13 7.76
CA ARG A 664 13.75 20.93 8.66
C ARG A 664 12.40 21.28 8.05
N ASN A 665 12.40 21.73 6.79
CA ASN A 665 11.18 22.06 6.06
C ASN A 665 10.28 20.82 5.94
N LEU A 666 10.83 19.67 5.58
CA LEU A 666 10.09 18.42 5.49
C LEU A 666 9.44 18.03 6.82
N TYR A 667 10.18 18.10 7.93
CA TYR A 667 9.58 17.84 9.25
C TYR A 667 8.48 18.85 9.59
N GLY A 668 8.65 20.13 9.24
CA GLY A 668 7.62 21.15 9.44
C GLY A 668 6.33 20.83 8.68
N GLU A 669 6.43 20.38 7.43
CA GLU A 669 5.29 19.96 6.61
C GLU A 669 4.57 18.73 7.17
N LEU A 670 5.34 17.77 7.70
CA LEU A 670 4.81 16.51 8.23
C LEU A 670 4.27 16.60 9.67
N GLU A 671 4.60 17.65 10.41
CA GLU A 671 4.23 17.80 11.82
C GLU A 671 2.73 17.58 12.06
N GLY A 672 1.90 18.15 11.19
CA GLY A 672 0.47 18.00 11.34
C GLY A 672 -0.07 16.58 11.15
N LEU A 673 0.65 15.74 10.45
CA LEU A 673 0.29 14.34 10.24
C LEU A 673 0.88 13.42 11.30
N LEU A 674 2.07 13.76 11.84
CA LEU A 674 2.89 12.88 12.66
C LEU A 674 3.13 13.34 14.10
N ARG A 675 2.51 14.47 14.53
CA ARG A 675 2.70 15.02 15.88
C ARG A 675 2.35 14.06 17.03
N TRP A 676 1.63 13.01 16.75
CA TRP A 676 1.27 11.96 17.70
C TRP A 676 2.33 10.86 17.81
N ASP A 677 3.30 10.82 16.90
CA ASP A 677 4.33 9.79 16.84
C ASP A 677 5.63 10.25 17.50
N TYR A 678 6.06 9.53 18.54
CA TYR A 678 7.30 9.85 19.25
C TYR A 678 8.54 9.71 18.37
N HIS A 679 8.56 8.75 17.44
CA HIS A 679 9.69 8.52 16.54
C HIS A 679 9.89 9.71 15.58
N PHE A 680 8.82 10.36 15.15
CA PHE A 680 8.90 11.58 14.36
C PHE A 680 9.63 12.70 15.13
N TRP A 681 9.26 12.92 16.40
CA TRP A 681 9.91 13.93 17.24
C TRP A 681 11.35 13.57 17.56
N LEU A 682 11.64 12.27 17.77
CA LEU A 682 13.00 11.77 17.98
C LEU A 682 13.88 12.08 16.75
N GLN A 683 13.43 11.78 15.54
CA GLN A 683 14.19 12.05 14.32
C GLN A 683 14.39 13.55 14.08
N ARG A 684 13.38 14.36 14.35
CA ARG A 684 13.45 15.82 14.24
C ARG A 684 14.43 16.42 15.27
N GLY A 685 14.39 15.93 16.51
CA GLY A 685 15.34 16.34 17.56
C GLY A 685 16.77 15.91 17.25
N SER A 686 16.97 14.69 16.74
CA SER A 686 18.29 14.20 16.33
C SER A 686 18.89 15.04 15.20
N LEU A 687 18.08 15.51 14.25
CA LEU A 687 18.54 16.44 13.21
C LEU A 687 19.12 17.71 13.84
N GLU A 688 18.43 18.31 14.80
CA GLU A 688 18.90 19.53 15.45
C GLU A 688 20.15 19.30 16.33
N VAL A 689 20.29 18.13 16.94
CA VAL A 689 21.52 17.74 17.64
C VAL A 689 22.72 17.74 16.69
N GLU A 690 22.57 17.23 15.46
CA GLU A 690 23.65 17.17 14.48
C GLU A 690 23.97 18.52 13.84
N VAL A 691 22.95 19.33 13.55
CA VAL A 691 23.13 20.60 12.81
C VAL A 691 23.21 21.83 13.70
N GLY A 692 23.10 21.68 15.03
CA GLY A 692 23.56 22.67 15.98
C GLY A 692 22.53 23.55 16.66
N ASP A 693 21.22 23.35 16.51
CA ASP A 693 20.20 24.04 17.30
C ASP A 693 19.77 23.21 18.50
N LEU A 694 20.56 23.31 19.59
CA LEU A 694 20.38 22.53 20.80
C LEU A 694 19.09 22.87 21.57
N ASP A 695 18.62 24.12 21.51
CA ASP A 695 17.36 24.52 22.16
C ASP A 695 16.15 23.90 21.46
N LEU A 696 16.16 23.86 20.14
CA LEU A 696 15.14 23.15 19.36
C LEU A 696 15.25 21.63 19.56
N ALA A 697 16.46 21.08 19.62
CA ALA A 697 16.69 19.68 19.88
C ALA A 697 16.07 19.24 21.22
N GLU A 698 16.33 19.99 22.31
CA GLU A 698 15.77 19.71 23.64
C GLU A 698 14.23 19.75 23.60
N ASN A 699 13.64 20.73 22.94
CA ASN A 699 12.19 20.83 22.82
C ASN A 699 11.59 19.63 22.11
N PHE A 700 12.15 19.20 20.97
CA PHE A 700 11.62 18.07 20.20
C PHE A 700 11.85 16.74 20.89
N LEU A 701 13.00 16.52 21.55
CA LEU A 701 13.27 15.31 22.33
C LEU A 701 12.38 15.21 23.56
N ASN A 702 12.07 16.34 24.24
CA ASN A 702 11.09 16.36 25.32
C ASN A 702 9.68 16.01 24.83
N GLN A 703 9.29 16.41 23.61
CA GLN A 703 8.04 15.98 22.99
C GLN A 703 8.03 14.45 22.75
N ALA A 704 9.12 13.91 22.19
CA ALA A 704 9.27 12.47 22.00
C ALA A 704 9.12 11.71 23.32
N ARG A 705 9.83 12.17 24.37
CA ARG A 705 9.78 11.57 25.73
C ARG A 705 8.38 11.65 26.35
N ALA A 706 7.66 12.75 26.16
CA ALA A 706 6.30 12.89 26.66
C ALA A 706 5.34 11.87 26.02
N LEU A 707 5.55 11.53 24.73
CA LEU A 707 4.73 10.56 24.01
C LEU A 707 5.12 9.10 24.30
N ALA A 708 6.36 8.83 24.68
CA ALA A 708 6.88 7.49 24.94
C ALA A 708 7.80 7.46 26.19
N PRO A 709 7.27 7.72 27.41
CA PRO A 709 8.09 7.88 28.61
C PRO A 709 8.81 6.58 29.06
N THR A 710 8.38 5.44 28.54
CA THR A 710 8.97 4.11 28.88
C THR A 710 9.86 3.55 27.78
N ASP A 711 10.00 4.23 26.65
CA ASP A 711 10.86 3.79 25.56
C ASP A 711 12.32 4.11 25.88
N PHE A 712 13.18 3.10 25.83
CA PHE A 712 14.60 3.22 26.19
C PHE A 712 15.40 4.08 25.22
N TYR A 713 14.94 4.22 23.97
CA TYR A 713 15.63 4.99 22.92
C TYR A 713 15.24 6.48 22.88
N VAL A 714 14.27 6.89 23.66
CA VAL A 714 13.80 8.27 23.81
C VAL A 714 14.26 8.85 25.16
#